data_9d9233fc420d1ac67f6dcee5d0adabde
#
_entry.id   9d9233fc420d1ac67f6dcee5d0adabde
#
_cell.length_a   1.000
_cell.length_b   1.000
_cell.length_c   1.000
_cell.angle_alpha   90.00
_cell.angle_beta   90.00
_cell.angle_gamma   90.00
#
_symmetry.space_group_name_H-M   'P 1'
#
loop_
_entity.id
_entity.type
_entity.pdbx_description
1 polymer ?
#
loop_
_entity_poly.entity_id
_entity_poly.type
_entity_poly.pdbx_seq_one_letter_code
_entity_poly.pdbx_strand_id
1 'polypeptide(L)'
;MKELEKTYDPSQIEDRLYRKWEEKKYFHAEVDRSKKPFTIVMPPPNVTGQLHMGHALDNTMQDILIRFKRMQGYSALWQPGTDHAAIATEVKVTEKLKEQGIDKKEIGREEFLKHAWAWKEEYGNRIVSQLKKMGSSADWDRERFTMDEGCSKAVKEVFVRLYEKGYIYKGSRIINWCPVCKTSISDAEVIHEEQDGFFWHINYPVVGEPGRFVEIATTRPETLLGDTAVAVNPDDERYTDIVGKMLELPLTDRQIPVIADPYVDKEFGTGCVKITPAHDPNDFEVGKRHNLEEINILNDDATINELGGKYAGMDRYEARKQMVADLDALGLLVKVVPHSHNVGTHDRCKTTVEPMIKPQWFVRMKEMGQAALDIIKTDELSFVPEQFDKTYIHWLENIRDWCISRQLWWGHRIPAWYCDECGETIVSRETPTVCPKCGCTHLTQDEDTLDTWFSSALWPFSTLGWPDKTPEYEYFYPTSVLVTGYDIIFFWVIRMVFSALEQTGKSPFKHVLIHGLVRDDQGRKMSKSLGNGIDPLEVIDKYGADALRLTLITGNAPGNDMRFYWERVENSRNFANKIWNATRFIMMNMEKADFTNVKLSDLTIADRWILSKVNTLAKEMTDNMEKFELGIAVSKVYDFIWEEFCDWYIEMVKPRLYNDEDETKAAALWTLKTVLIQALKLLHPYMPFITEEIFCNIQDEEESIMISKWPEYTDEWNFEADEAAVDTIKAAVRAIRNLRTGMNVPPSRKAKVYVCLLYTSPSPRD
;
A
#
# COMPACT_ATOMS: atom_id res chain seq x y z
N MET A 1 38.37 23.25 4.26
CA MET A 1 37.57 22.29 3.47
C MET A 1 38.31 20.96 3.43
N LYS A 2 37.61 19.82 3.61
CA LYS A 2 38.22 18.49 3.44
C LYS A 2 38.22 18.14 1.96
N GLU A 3 39.31 17.57 1.45
CA GLU A 3 39.36 17.06 0.08
C GLU A 3 38.39 15.86 -0.06
N LEU A 4 37.49 15.90 -1.06
CA LEU A 4 36.60 14.80 -1.37
C LEU A 4 37.38 13.66 -2.04
N GLU A 5 37.06 12.41 -1.69
CA GLU A 5 37.63 11.23 -2.32
C GLU A 5 37.45 11.25 -3.84
N LYS A 6 38.35 10.56 -4.56
CA LYS A 6 38.37 10.56 -6.03
C LYS A 6 37.06 10.04 -6.64
N THR A 7 36.42 9.08 -5.99
CA THR A 7 35.19 8.44 -6.42
C THR A 7 34.17 8.48 -5.30
N TYR A 8 32.88 8.62 -5.64
CA TYR A 8 31.79 8.49 -4.69
C TYR A 8 31.59 7.02 -4.34
N ASP A 9 31.70 6.69 -3.05
CA ASP A 9 31.45 5.36 -2.51
C ASP A 9 30.36 5.41 -1.45
N PRO A 10 29.12 5.05 -1.80
CA PRO A 10 27.98 5.06 -0.86
C PRO A 10 28.21 4.23 0.40
N SER A 11 28.90 3.09 0.26
CA SER A 11 29.12 2.15 1.38
C SER A 11 29.89 2.73 2.55
N GLN A 12 30.76 3.73 2.31
CA GLN A 12 31.54 4.41 3.32
C GLN A 12 30.82 5.62 3.93
N ILE A 13 29.76 6.10 3.27
CA ILE A 13 29.09 7.37 3.58
C ILE A 13 27.74 7.14 4.28
N GLU A 14 26.91 6.27 3.74
CA GLU A 14 25.50 6.14 4.11
C GLU A 14 25.30 5.78 5.58
N ASP A 15 25.94 4.73 6.08
CA ASP A 15 25.79 4.30 7.48
C ASP A 15 26.32 5.33 8.49
N ARG A 16 27.38 6.04 8.12
CA ARG A 16 27.97 7.09 8.95
C ARG A 16 27.04 8.30 9.07
N LEU A 17 26.48 8.74 7.96
CA LEU A 17 25.56 9.86 7.92
C LEU A 17 24.24 9.53 8.63
N TYR A 18 23.69 8.33 8.39
CA TYR A 18 22.45 7.93 9.02
C TYR A 18 22.56 7.91 10.55
N ARG A 19 23.65 7.34 11.10
CA ARG A 19 23.94 7.37 12.55
C ARG A 19 24.07 8.81 13.08
N LYS A 20 24.77 9.69 12.36
CA LYS A 20 24.85 11.12 12.72
C LYS A 20 23.46 11.75 12.84
N TRP A 21 22.58 11.50 11.87
CA TRP A 21 21.23 12.06 11.89
C TRP A 21 20.38 11.55 13.05
N GLU A 22 20.47 10.26 13.37
CA GLU A 22 19.79 9.69 14.53
C GLU A 22 20.33 10.25 15.86
N GLU A 23 21.63 10.30 16.03
CA GLU A 23 22.29 10.85 17.23
C GLU A 23 21.94 12.33 17.46
N LYS A 24 21.81 13.10 16.38
CA LYS A 24 21.41 14.51 16.40
C LYS A 24 19.91 14.72 16.49
N LYS A 25 19.10 13.66 16.46
CA LYS A 25 17.64 13.71 16.54
C LYS A 25 16.97 14.55 15.42
N TYR A 26 17.58 14.61 14.23
CA TYR A 26 17.04 15.41 13.11
C TYR A 26 15.69 14.89 12.59
N PHE A 27 15.33 13.64 12.91
CA PHE A 27 14.06 13.03 12.51
C PHE A 27 12.93 13.30 13.51
N HIS A 28 13.27 13.72 14.74
CA HIS A 28 12.30 13.93 15.81
C HIS A 28 11.46 15.19 15.56
N ALA A 29 10.14 15.05 15.63
CA ALA A 29 9.21 16.14 15.46
C ALA A 29 8.67 16.61 16.81
N GLU A 30 8.93 17.87 17.16
CA GLU A 30 8.44 18.47 18.39
C GLU A 30 7.00 18.97 18.27
N VAL A 31 6.25 18.89 19.37
CA VAL A 31 4.97 19.58 19.52
C VAL A 31 5.25 21.09 19.71
N ASP A 32 5.46 21.77 18.60
CA ASP A 32 5.78 23.21 18.57
C ASP A 32 4.62 24.00 17.93
N ARG A 33 3.81 24.62 18.76
CA ARG A 33 2.62 25.40 18.32
C ARG A 33 2.96 26.67 17.56
N SER A 34 4.23 27.07 17.48
CA SER A 34 4.70 28.16 16.63
C SER A 34 4.87 27.74 15.17
N LYS A 35 4.95 26.44 14.91
CA LYS A 35 5.07 25.84 13.59
C LYS A 35 3.77 25.18 13.15
N LYS A 36 3.63 25.01 11.86
CA LYS A 36 2.54 24.19 11.29
C LYS A 36 2.91 22.71 11.36
N PRO A 37 2.01 21.82 11.80
CA PRO A 37 2.27 20.39 11.73
C PRO A 37 2.14 19.89 10.29
N PHE A 38 2.97 18.91 9.94
CA PHE A 38 2.80 18.08 8.76
C PHE A 38 3.05 16.64 9.16
N THR A 39 2.05 15.79 9.02
CA THR A 39 2.08 14.44 9.57
C THR A 39 1.80 13.41 8.49
N ILE A 40 2.66 12.41 8.41
CA ILE A 40 2.41 11.17 7.65
C ILE A 40 2.49 10.01 8.64
N VAL A 41 1.48 9.14 8.64
CA VAL A 41 1.59 7.82 9.29
C VAL A 41 2.10 6.84 8.25
N MET A 42 3.20 6.17 8.55
CA MET A 42 3.76 5.15 7.67
C MET A 42 2.78 3.98 7.57
N PRO A 43 2.43 3.50 6.36
CA PRO A 43 1.77 2.21 6.23
C PRO A 43 2.60 1.14 6.95
N PRO A 44 2.09 0.56 8.06
CA PRO A 44 2.92 -0.28 8.89
C PRO A 44 3.21 -1.59 8.18
N PRO A 45 4.47 -1.91 7.83
CA PRO A 45 4.79 -3.17 7.18
C PRO A 45 4.42 -4.37 8.07
N ASN A 46 3.88 -5.41 7.44
CA ASN A 46 3.55 -6.67 8.10
C ASN A 46 4.80 -7.40 8.56
N VAL A 47 4.83 -7.87 9.81
CA VAL A 47 5.97 -8.63 10.36
C VAL A 47 6.06 -10.06 9.80
N THR A 48 5.77 -10.25 8.52
CA THR A 48 5.73 -11.55 7.83
C THR A 48 7.02 -11.89 7.08
N GLY A 49 7.94 -10.95 6.99
CA GLY A 49 9.20 -11.13 6.28
C GLY A 49 9.90 -9.82 5.98
N GLN A 50 10.81 -9.84 5.01
CA GLN A 50 11.55 -8.65 4.59
C GLN A 50 10.76 -7.78 3.61
N LEU A 51 11.15 -6.50 3.52
CA LEU A 51 10.58 -5.53 2.60
C LEU A 51 10.87 -5.92 1.12
N HIS A 52 10.06 -5.40 0.22
CA HIS A 52 10.19 -5.54 -1.23
C HIS A 52 10.14 -4.17 -1.93
N MET A 53 10.33 -4.12 -3.24
CA MET A 53 10.37 -2.87 -4.01
C MET A 53 9.13 -1.98 -3.87
N GLY A 54 7.94 -2.56 -3.67
CA GLY A 54 6.73 -1.76 -3.39
C GLY A 54 6.85 -0.96 -2.10
N HIS A 55 7.39 -1.55 -1.04
CA HIS A 55 7.67 -0.82 0.21
C HIS A 55 8.76 0.26 0.00
N ALA A 56 9.78 -0.03 -0.82
CA ALA A 56 10.82 0.95 -1.11
C ALA A 56 10.25 2.18 -1.84
N LEU A 57 9.34 1.98 -2.81
CA LEU A 57 8.65 3.07 -3.49
C LEU A 57 7.80 3.88 -2.51
N ASP A 58 6.91 3.21 -1.79
CA ASP A 58 5.99 3.83 -0.82
C ASP A 58 6.72 4.69 0.22
N ASN A 59 7.76 4.11 0.85
CA ASN A 59 8.56 4.82 1.86
C ASN A 59 9.40 5.96 1.26
N THR A 60 9.91 5.80 0.04
CA THR A 60 10.67 6.87 -0.64
C THR A 60 9.78 8.09 -0.90
N MET A 61 8.54 7.89 -1.35
CA MET A 61 7.59 8.99 -1.58
C MET A 61 7.27 9.74 -0.29
N GLN A 62 7.03 9.02 0.80
CA GLN A 62 6.78 9.60 2.11
C GLN A 62 7.97 10.41 2.62
N ASP A 63 9.17 9.84 2.55
CA ASP A 63 10.41 10.49 3.02
C ASP A 63 10.70 11.78 2.26
N ILE A 64 10.46 11.79 0.95
CA ILE A 64 10.60 13.00 0.12
C ILE A 64 9.70 14.12 0.63
N LEU A 65 8.43 13.83 0.89
CA LEU A 65 7.47 14.82 1.41
C LEU A 65 7.85 15.31 2.81
N ILE A 66 8.28 14.41 3.69
CA ILE A 66 8.70 14.75 5.05
C ILE A 66 9.95 15.64 5.04
N ARG A 67 10.97 15.32 4.24
CA ARG A 67 12.18 16.13 4.10
C ARG A 67 11.87 17.51 3.52
N PHE A 68 11.05 17.56 2.48
CA PHE A 68 10.58 18.82 1.89
C PHE A 68 9.89 19.71 2.93
N LYS A 69 8.91 19.19 3.66
CA LYS A 69 8.17 19.94 4.67
C LYS A 69 9.03 20.33 5.87
N ARG A 70 9.97 19.49 6.28
CA ARG A 70 10.95 19.83 7.31
C ARG A 70 11.81 21.02 6.92
N MET A 71 12.31 21.02 5.68
CA MET A 71 13.09 22.15 5.14
C MET A 71 12.25 23.42 4.96
N GLN A 72 10.92 23.31 4.75
CA GLN A 72 9.99 24.46 4.77
C GLN A 72 9.69 24.97 6.18
N GLY A 73 10.24 24.37 7.24
CA GLY A 73 10.06 24.81 8.62
C GLY A 73 8.82 24.28 9.32
N TYR A 74 8.12 23.29 8.76
CA TYR A 74 7.06 22.58 9.47
C TYR A 74 7.59 21.72 10.61
N SER A 75 6.76 21.47 11.63
CA SER A 75 6.98 20.33 12.50
C SER A 75 6.50 19.08 11.74
N ALA A 76 7.44 18.40 11.09
CA ALA A 76 7.16 17.32 10.18
C ALA A 76 7.33 15.96 10.88
N LEU A 77 6.22 15.31 11.22
CA LEU A 77 6.20 13.99 11.85
C LEU A 77 5.98 12.91 10.79
N TRP A 78 6.95 12.02 10.63
CA TRP A 78 6.74 10.74 9.98
C TRP A 78 6.66 9.65 11.04
N GLN A 79 5.43 9.21 11.34
CA GLN A 79 5.13 8.24 12.38
C GLN A 79 5.40 6.81 11.89
N PRO A 80 6.46 6.13 12.35
CA PRO A 80 6.77 4.77 11.93
C PRO A 80 6.06 3.72 12.78
N GLY A 81 6.04 2.50 12.27
CA GLY A 81 5.62 1.33 13.01
C GLY A 81 5.47 0.09 12.13
N THR A 82 5.03 -1.01 12.75
CA THR A 82 4.83 -2.30 12.11
C THR A 82 3.47 -2.90 12.48
N ASP A 83 2.93 -3.74 11.58
CA ASP A 83 1.65 -4.42 11.78
C ASP A 83 1.86 -5.90 12.16
N HIS A 84 1.07 -6.39 13.11
CA HIS A 84 1.09 -7.77 13.56
C HIS A 84 0.60 -8.77 12.51
N ALA A 85 -0.21 -8.32 11.55
CA ALA A 85 -0.69 -9.09 10.39
C ALA A 85 -1.25 -10.47 10.76
N ALA A 86 -2.29 -10.50 11.59
CA ALA A 86 -2.85 -11.68 12.28
C ALA A 86 -2.71 -13.02 11.52
N ILE A 87 -3.49 -13.25 10.45
CA ILE A 87 -3.48 -14.51 9.69
C ILE A 87 -2.08 -14.79 9.09
N ALA A 88 -1.50 -13.78 8.44
CA ALA A 88 -0.27 -13.98 7.69
C ALA A 88 0.92 -14.33 8.59
N THR A 89 1.02 -13.72 9.77
CA THR A 89 2.07 -14.02 10.76
C THR A 89 1.81 -15.38 11.43
N GLU A 90 0.56 -15.68 11.78
CA GLU A 90 0.21 -16.98 12.38
C GLU A 90 0.57 -18.15 11.44
N VAL A 91 0.29 -18.02 10.15
CA VAL A 91 0.67 -19.02 9.14
C VAL A 91 2.19 -19.20 9.12
N LYS A 92 2.97 -18.10 9.09
CA LYS A 92 4.44 -18.18 9.05
C LYS A 92 5.04 -18.81 10.31
N VAL A 93 4.54 -18.46 11.47
CA VAL A 93 4.98 -19.06 12.75
C VAL A 93 4.62 -20.55 12.77
N THR A 94 3.42 -20.92 12.31
CA THR A 94 2.98 -22.33 12.23
C THR A 94 3.86 -23.12 11.26
N GLU A 95 4.20 -22.57 10.10
CA GLU A 95 5.12 -23.21 9.15
C GLU A 95 6.48 -23.45 9.78
N LYS A 96 7.07 -22.46 10.43
CA LYS A 96 8.36 -22.56 11.14
C LYS A 96 8.34 -23.64 12.25
N LEU A 97 7.25 -23.71 13.02
CA LEU A 97 7.08 -24.74 14.05
C LEU A 97 6.98 -26.15 13.44
N LYS A 98 6.24 -26.33 12.35
CA LYS A 98 6.14 -27.61 11.63
C LYS A 98 7.48 -28.07 11.08
N GLU A 99 8.32 -27.18 10.56
CA GLU A 99 9.70 -27.48 10.13
C GLU A 99 10.55 -28.00 11.29
N GLN A 100 10.24 -27.60 12.52
CA GLN A 100 10.89 -28.06 13.76
C GLN A 100 10.23 -29.33 14.34
N GLY A 101 9.20 -29.88 13.68
CA GLY A 101 8.45 -31.03 14.15
C GLY A 101 7.47 -30.75 15.31
N ILE A 102 7.09 -29.48 15.49
CA ILE A 102 6.21 -29.04 16.57
C ILE A 102 4.80 -28.78 16.02
N ASP A 103 3.78 -29.43 16.60
CA ASP A 103 2.38 -29.13 16.29
C ASP A 103 1.87 -28.00 17.17
N LYS A 104 1.30 -26.96 16.54
CA LYS A 104 0.70 -25.81 17.22
C LYS A 104 -0.32 -26.22 18.29
N LYS A 105 -1.15 -27.23 18.01
CA LYS A 105 -2.22 -27.67 18.93
C LYS A 105 -1.66 -28.36 20.17
N GLU A 106 -0.52 -29.05 20.04
CA GLU A 106 0.10 -29.77 21.16
C GLU A 106 0.72 -28.82 22.17
N ILE A 107 1.32 -27.70 21.70
CA ILE A 107 1.95 -26.72 22.61
C ILE A 107 0.95 -25.77 23.28
N GLY A 108 -0.25 -25.62 22.72
CA GLY A 108 -1.28 -24.72 23.23
C GLY A 108 -1.03 -23.24 22.96
N ARG A 109 -2.05 -22.40 23.26
CA ARG A 109 -2.09 -20.97 22.91
C ARG A 109 -0.95 -20.17 23.54
N GLU A 110 -0.68 -20.35 24.83
CA GLU A 110 0.31 -19.56 25.55
C GLU A 110 1.72 -19.76 24.99
N GLU A 111 2.11 -21.00 24.77
CA GLU A 111 3.43 -21.32 24.20
C GLU A 111 3.56 -20.85 22.76
N PHE A 112 2.50 -21.05 21.94
CA PHE A 112 2.46 -20.51 20.58
C PHE A 112 2.68 -18.99 20.54
N LEU A 113 2.05 -18.24 21.44
CA LEU A 113 2.19 -16.78 21.52
C LEU A 113 3.62 -16.36 21.82
N LYS A 114 4.38 -17.11 22.63
CA LYS A 114 5.81 -16.82 22.85
C LYS A 114 6.60 -16.91 21.55
N HIS A 115 6.33 -17.93 20.72
CA HIS A 115 6.95 -18.07 19.41
C HIS A 115 6.56 -16.93 18.46
N ALA A 116 5.29 -16.49 18.49
CA ALA A 116 4.82 -15.39 17.68
C ALA A 116 5.45 -14.05 18.09
N TRP A 117 5.61 -13.79 19.39
CA TRP A 117 6.33 -12.61 19.87
C TRP A 117 7.82 -12.64 19.52
N ALA A 118 8.49 -13.79 19.62
CA ALA A 118 9.88 -13.93 19.19
C ALA A 118 10.03 -13.69 17.68
N TRP A 119 9.08 -14.16 16.88
CA TRP A 119 8.99 -13.87 15.45
C TRP A 119 8.86 -12.37 15.17
N LYS A 120 7.97 -11.69 15.88
CA LYS A 120 7.79 -10.21 15.78
C LYS A 120 9.10 -9.47 16.09
N GLU A 121 9.81 -9.84 17.14
CA GLU A 121 11.09 -9.20 17.47
C GLU A 121 12.14 -9.38 16.38
N GLU A 122 12.25 -10.59 15.84
CA GLU A 122 13.21 -10.89 14.76
C GLU A 122 12.91 -10.07 13.48
N TYR A 123 11.66 -10.17 12.97
CA TYR A 123 11.29 -9.58 11.69
C TYR A 123 10.95 -8.10 11.78
N GLY A 124 10.40 -7.63 12.89
CA GLY A 124 10.18 -6.20 13.15
C GLY A 124 11.49 -5.42 13.13
N ASN A 125 12.50 -5.89 13.89
CA ASN A 125 13.82 -5.26 13.89
C ASN A 125 14.50 -5.29 12.51
N ARG A 126 14.32 -6.37 11.76
CA ARG A 126 14.83 -6.48 10.39
C ARG A 126 14.19 -5.46 9.45
N ILE A 127 12.87 -5.29 9.51
CA ILE A 127 12.13 -4.30 8.73
C ILE A 127 12.63 -2.88 9.03
N VAL A 128 12.75 -2.52 10.32
CA VAL A 128 13.26 -1.22 10.74
C VAL A 128 14.69 -0.99 10.23
N SER A 129 15.55 -2.00 10.32
CA SER A 129 16.91 -1.92 9.77
C SER A 129 16.92 -1.69 8.25
N GLN A 130 16.04 -2.35 7.51
CA GLN A 130 15.90 -2.16 6.05
C GLN A 130 15.43 -0.74 5.72
N LEU A 131 14.44 -0.19 6.47
CA LEU A 131 13.96 1.18 6.30
C LEU A 131 15.09 2.20 6.55
N LYS A 132 15.89 1.99 7.59
CA LYS A 132 17.05 2.83 7.90
C LYS A 132 18.10 2.81 6.79
N LYS A 133 18.38 1.64 6.22
CA LYS A 133 19.27 1.48 5.06
C LYS A 133 18.78 2.21 3.81
N MET A 134 17.47 2.33 3.61
CA MET A 134 16.90 3.15 2.54
C MET A 134 17.00 4.66 2.80
N GLY A 135 17.48 5.08 3.96
CA GLY A 135 17.59 6.49 4.33
C GLY A 135 16.29 7.10 4.85
N SER A 136 15.33 6.29 5.28
CA SER A 136 14.03 6.77 5.80
C SER A 136 14.21 7.64 7.04
N SER A 137 13.75 8.89 6.99
CA SER A 137 13.88 9.88 8.08
C SER A 137 12.66 9.90 9.01
N ALA A 138 12.18 8.69 9.38
CA ALA A 138 11.07 8.53 10.30
C ALA A 138 11.47 8.82 11.76
N ASP A 139 10.52 9.24 12.57
CA ASP A 139 10.72 9.51 14.00
C ASP A 139 10.77 8.20 14.80
N TRP A 140 11.92 7.54 14.79
CA TRP A 140 12.13 6.26 15.46
C TRP A 140 11.93 6.28 16.97
N ASP A 141 11.98 7.43 17.60
CA ASP A 141 11.65 7.57 19.03
C ASP A 141 10.15 7.33 19.29
N ARG A 142 9.32 7.45 18.25
CA ARG A 142 7.87 7.20 18.26
C ARG A 142 7.46 5.93 17.55
N GLU A 143 8.38 4.98 17.34
CA GLU A 143 8.02 3.70 16.71
C GLU A 143 6.88 3.00 17.45
N ARG A 144 5.90 2.51 16.70
CA ARG A 144 4.72 1.85 17.24
C ARG A 144 4.55 0.45 16.64
N PHE A 145 3.81 -0.36 17.35
CA PHE A 145 3.38 -1.68 16.89
C PHE A 145 1.87 -1.82 17.12
N THR A 146 1.14 -2.36 16.14
CA THR A 146 -0.33 -2.43 16.21
C THR A 146 -0.87 -3.19 17.42
N MET A 147 -0.05 -4.03 18.08
CA MET A 147 -0.38 -4.72 19.33
C MET A 147 0.35 -4.17 20.57
N ASP A 148 0.96 -2.99 20.50
CA ASP A 148 1.50 -2.36 21.69
C ASP A 148 0.39 -1.96 22.68
N GLU A 149 0.75 -1.59 23.89
CA GLU A 149 -0.21 -1.28 24.97
C GLU A 149 -1.17 -0.16 24.59
N GLY A 150 -0.66 0.94 23.99
CA GLY A 150 -1.48 2.09 23.60
C GLY A 150 -2.44 1.77 22.44
N CYS A 151 -1.95 1.09 21.39
CA CYS A 151 -2.79 0.64 20.29
C CYS A 151 -3.82 -0.39 20.74
N SER A 152 -3.45 -1.31 21.65
CA SER A 152 -4.37 -2.30 22.22
C SER A 152 -5.46 -1.64 23.09
N LYS A 153 -5.12 -0.56 23.82
CA LYS A 153 -6.12 0.25 24.55
C LYS A 153 -7.11 0.90 23.58
N ALA A 154 -6.63 1.46 22.49
CA ALA A 154 -7.50 2.06 21.45
C ALA A 154 -8.44 1.01 20.82
N VAL A 155 -7.94 -0.18 20.51
CA VAL A 155 -8.75 -1.27 19.95
C VAL A 155 -9.88 -1.67 20.89
N LYS A 156 -9.61 -1.85 22.17
CA LYS A 156 -10.64 -2.18 23.19
C LYS A 156 -11.67 -1.06 23.29
N GLU A 157 -11.23 0.19 23.34
CA GLU A 157 -12.10 1.35 23.40
C GLU A 157 -13.07 1.42 22.21
N VAL A 158 -12.55 1.25 20.99
CA VAL A 158 -13.37 1.26 19.75
C VAL A 158 -14.37 0.11 19.76
N PHE A 159 -13.94 -1.11 20.11
CA PHE A 159 -14.83 -2.26 20.14
C PHE A 159 -16.00 -2.03 21.11
N VAL A 160 -15.70 -1.59 22.33
CA VAL A 160 -16.73 -1.35 23.35
C VAL A 160 -17.69 -0.22 22.94
N ARG A 161 -17.17 0.91 22.41
CA ARG A 161 -18.02 2.00 21.93
C ARG A 161 -18.95 1.58 20.80
N LEU A 162 -18.45 0.84 19.83
CA LEU A 162 -19.26 0.35 18.71
C LEU A 162 -20.31 -0.66 19.17
N TYR A 163 -19.99 -1.49 20.16
CA TYR A 163 -20.94 -2.41 20.77
C TYR A 163 -22.03 -1.67 21.55
N GLU A 164 -21.66 -0.69 22.40
CA GLU A 164 -22.60 0.15 23.15
C GLU A 164 -23.57 0.91 22.23
N LYS A 165 -23.11 1.34 21.04
CA LYS A 165 -23.93 1.97 20.00
C LYS A 165 -24.76 0.98 19.16
N GLY A 166 -24.59 -0.33 19.36
CA GLY A 166 -25.27 -1.37 18.60
C GLY A 166 -24.73 -1.60 17.18
N TYR A 167 -23.58 -1.04 16.84
CA TYR A 167 -22.91 -1.32 15.55
C TYR A 167 -22.22 -2.68 15.55
N ILE A 168 -21.59 -3.08 16.66
CA ILE A 168 -21.04 -4.43 16.80
C ILE A 168 -22.12 -5.36 17.36
N TYR A 169 -22.26 -6.53 16.72
CA TYR A 169 -23.17 -7.58 17.14
C TYR A 169 -22.58 -8.96 16.83
N LYS A 170 -23.04 -10.00 17.59
CA LYS A 170 -22.75 -11.40 17.30
C LYS A 170 -23.94 -12.03 16.60
N GLY A 171 -23.70 -12.73 15.49
CA GLY A 171 -24.76 -13.34 14.71
C GLY A 171 -24.28 -14.48 13.82
N SER A 172 -25.18 -15.41 13.48
CA SER A 172 -24.91 -16.44 12.49
C SER A 172 -25.21 -15.91 11.09
N ARG A 173 -24.20 -15.89 10.25
CA ARG A 173 -24.30 -15.50 8.85
C ARG A 173 -23.39 -16.39 8.00
N ILE A 174 -23.66 -16.43 6.71
CA ILE A 174 -22.74 -17.05 5.77
C ILE A 174 -21.48 -16.21 5.64
N ILE A 175 -20.35 -16.88 5.78
CA ILE A 175 -19.00 -16.26 5.72
C ILE A 175 -18.11 -17.09 4.80
N ASN A 176 -17.04 -16.48 4.32
CA ASN A 176 -15.96 -17.19 3.65
C ASN A 176 -15.10 -17.89 4.72
N TRP A 177 -14.98 -19.19 4.63
CA TRP A 177 -14.21 -20.01 5.55
C TRP A 177 -13.01 -20.66 4.86
N CYS A 178 -11.83 -20.54 5.45
CA CYS A 178 -10.65 -21.27 4.98
C CYS A 178 -10.47 -22.58 5.75
N PRO A 179 -10.65 -23.76 5.13
CA PRO A 179 -10.56 -25.03 5.83
C PRO A 179 -9.15 -25.42 6.27
N VAL A 180 -8.11 -24.86 5.64
CA VAL A 180 -6.72 -25.08 6.02
C VAL A 180 -6.31 -24.19 7.18
N CYS A 181 -6.60 -22.90 7.13
CA CYS A 181 -6.30 -21.96 8.20
C CYS A 181 -7.31 -22.08 9.36
N LYS A 182 -8.46 -22.71 9.13
CA LYS A 182 -9.58 -22.89 10.09
C LYS A 182 -10.06 -21.58 10.68
N THR A 183 -10.23 -20.58 9.83
CA THR A 183 -10.68 -19.24 10.20
C THR A 183 -11.55 -18.62 9.11
N SER A 184 -12.42 -17.68 9.52
CA SER A 184 -13.10 -16.78 8.60
C SER A 184 -12.10 -15.87 7.88
N ILE A 185 -12.40 -15.55 6.63
CA ILE A 185 -11.65 -14.58 5.83
C ILE A 185 -12.62 -13.55 5.26
N SER A 186 -12.14 -12.34 4.99
CA SER A 186 -12.96 -11.29 4.39
C SER A 186 -13.15 -11.53 2.88
N ASP A 187 -14.22 -10.97 2.30
CA ASP A 187 -14.48 -11.07 0.85
C ASP A 187 -13.29 -10.61 0.01
N ALA A 188 -12.57 -9.63 0.50
CA ALA A 188 -11.42 -9.05 -0.18
C ALA A 188 -10.15 -9.93 -0.13
N GLU A 189 -10.06 -10.91 0.79
CA GLU A 189 -8.99 -11.91 0.87
C GLU A 189 -9.27 -13.13 -0.01
N VAL A 190 -10.43 -13.15 -0.70
CA VAL A 190 -10.81 -14.20 -1.64
C VAL A 190 -10.37 -13.79 -3.05
N ILE A 191 -9.45 -14.54 -3.63
CA ILE A 191 -9.03 -14.39 -5.02
C ILE A 191 -9.89 -15.32 -5.88
N HIS A 192 -10.56 -14.75 -6.88
CA HIS A 192 -11.34 -15.53 -7.83
C HIS A 192 -10.46 -15.91 -9.02
N GLU A 193 -10.30 -17.19 -9.23
CA GLU A 193 -9.52 -17.76 -10.33
C GLU A 193 -10.41 -18.66 -11.19
N GLU A 194 -10.28 -18.52 -12.51
CA GLU A 194 -10.98 -19.40 -13.44
C GLU A 194 -10.35 -20.79 -13.36
N GLN A 195 -11.19 -21.79 -13.06
CA GLN A 195 -10.79 -23.19 -12.93
C GLN A 195 -11.67 -24.08 -13.79
N ASP A 196 -11.05 -25.06 -14.43
CA ASP A 196 -11.78 -26.07 -15.15
C ASP A 196 -12.48 -27.03 -14.18
N GLY A 197 -13.77 -27.23 -14.42
CA GLY A 197 -14.61 -28.09 -13.61
C GLY A 197 -15.70 -28.72 -14.47
N PHE A 198 -16.80 -29.08 -13.86
CA PHE A 198 -17.92 -29.73 -14.53
C PHE A 198 -19.25 -29.20 -13.99
N PHE A 199 -20.27 -29.22 -14.83
CA PHE A 199 -21.66 -29.26 -14.42
C PHE A 199 -22.11 -30.72 -14.35
N TRP A 200 -22.56 -31.13 -13.16
CA TRP A 200 -23.23 -32.41 -12.93
C TRP A 200 -24.74 -32.18 -13.02
N HIS A 201 -25.38 -32.81 -13.99
CA HIS A 201 -26.82 -32.78 -14.19
C HIS A 201 -27.46 -33.94 -13.44
N ILE A 202 -28.33 -33.63 -12.48
CA ILE A 202 -28.89 -34.63 -11.53
C ILE A 202 -30.41 -34.50 -11.52
N ASN A 203 -31.11 -35.64 -11.60
CA ASN A 203 -32.52 -35.75 -11.49
C ASN A 203 -33.00 -35.85 -10.03
N TYR A 204 -33.88 -34.95 -9.65
CA TYR A 204 -34.57 -35.00 -8.33
C TYR A 204 -35.99 -35.54 -8.60
N PRO A 205 -36.39 -36.75 -8.04
CA PRO A 205 -37.71 -37.35 -8.25
C PRO A 205 -38.81 -36.49 -7.62
N VAL A 206 -39.93 -36.34 -8.32
CA VAL A 206 -41.13 -35.68 -7.78
C VAL A 206 -41.90 -36.68 -6.91
N VAL A 207 -42.14 -36.30 -5.67
CA VAL A 207 -42.88 -37.15 -4.69
C VAL A 207 -44.26 -37.46 -5.19
N GLY A 208 -44.63 -38.76 -5.23
CA GLY A 208 -45.94 -39.21 -5.68
C GLY A 208 -46.17 -39.25 -7.17
N GLU A 209 -45.18 -38.90 -8.01
CA GLU A 209 -45.26 -38.95 -9.48
C GLU A 209 -44.12 -39.83 -10.08
N PRO A 210 -44.25 -41.15 -10.05
CA PRO A 210 -43.22 -42.05 -10.53
C PRO A 210 -42.77 -41.74 -11.98
N GLY A 211 -41.46 -41.64 -12.20
CA GLY A 211 -40.86 -41.34 -13.47
C GLY A 211 -40.84 -39.86 -13.85
N ARG A 212 -41.30 -38.97 -12.95
CA ARG A 212 -41.15 -37.51 -13.13
C ARG A 212 -40.01 -36.99 -12.32
N PHE A 213 -39.15 -36.17 -12.93
CA PHE A 213 -37.95 -35.61 -12.32
C PHE A 213 -37.87 -34.11 -12.58
N VAL A 214 -37.19 -33.41 -11.69
CA VAL A 214 -36.64 -32.05 -11.92
C VAL A 214 -35.16 -32.16 -12.12
N GLU A 215 -34.63 -31.79 -13.25
CA GLU A 215 -33.23 -31.80 -13.58
C GLU A 215 -32.56 -30.51 -13.05
N ILE A 216 -31.57 -30.66 -12.16
CA ILE A 216 -30.71 -29.55 -11.71
C ILE A 216 -29.31 -29.72 -12.26
N ALA A 217 -28.57 -28.60 -12.42
CA ALA A 217 -27.16 -28.62 -12.76
C ALA A 217 -26.36 -27.92 -11.66
N THR A 218 -25.31 -28.56 -11.17
CA THR A 218 -24.50 -28.03 -10.09
C THR A 218 -23.00 -28.22 -10.36
N THR A 219 -22.17 -27.28 -9.91
CA THR A 219 -20.71 -27.43 -9.89
C THR A 219 -20.21 -28.04 -8.57
N ARG A 220 -21.09 -28.20 -7.57
CA ARG A 220 -20.78 -28.64 -6.21
C ARG A 220 -21.73 -29.75 -5.73
N PRO A 221 -21.63 -30.96 -6.33
CA PRO A 221 -22.52 -32.06 -5.91
C PRO A 221 -22.34 -32.48 -4.45
N GLU A 222 -21.16 -32.26 -3.83
CA GLU A 222 -20.90 -32.56 -2.43
C GLU A 222 -21.79 -31.79 -1.46
N THR A 223 -22.33 -30.63 -1.85
CA THR A 223 -23.23 -29.83 -1.00
C THR A 223 -24.69 -30.25 -1.08
N LEU A 224 -25.05 -31.16 -1.98
CA LEU A 224 -26.42 -31.65 -2.19
C LEU A 224 -27.09 -32.10 -0.90
N LEU A 225 -26.35 -32.73 0.00
CA LEU A 225 -26.89 -33.21 1.31
C LEU A 225 -27.42 -32.06 2.17
N GLY A 226 -27.03 -30.82 1.93
CA GLY A 226 -27.50 -29.61 2.61
C GLY A 226 -28.64 -28.89 1.91
N ASP A 227 -29.16 -29.40 0.77
CA ASP A 227 -30.23 -28.76 0.03
C ASP A 227 -31.52 -28.72 0.82
N THR A 228 -32.24 -27.60 0.77
CA THR A 228 -33.49 -27.37 1.49
C THR A 228 -34.64 -26.93 0.57
N ALA A 229 -34.35 -26.62 -0.70
CA ALA A 229 -35.33 -26.38 -1.74
C ALA A 229 -34.71 -26.54 -3.13
N VAL A 230 -35.55 -26.61 -4.17
CA VAL A 230 -35.20 -26.29 -5.55
C VAL A 230 -35.99 -25.06 -5.94
N ALA A 231 -35.32 -24.04 -6.47
CA ALA A 231 -35.93 -22.81 -6.94
C ALA A 231 -36.11 -22.82 -8.45
N VAL A 232 -37.20 -22.23 -8.94
CA VAL A 232 -37.49 -21.97 -10.33
C VAL A 232 -37.91 -20.52 -10.48
N ASN A 233 -37.77 -19.94 -11.69
CA ASN A 233 -38.25 -18.59 -11.94
C ASN A 233 -39.79 -18.59 -12.00
N PRO A 234 -40.47 -17.64 -11.30
CA PRO A 234 -41.95 -17.57 -11.31
C PRO A 234 -42.55 -17.38 -12.71
N ASP A 235 -41.78 -16.80 -13.65
CA ASP A 235 -42.21 -16.55 -15.04
C ASP A 235 -41.77 -17.67 -16.01
N ASP A 236 -41.28 -18.80 -15.51
CA ASP A 236 -40.87 -19.93 -16.33
C ASP A 236 -42.03 -20.93 -16.50
N GLU A 237 -42.67 -20.91 -17.66
CA GLU A 237 -43.80 -21.75 -17.97
C GLU A 237 -43.51 -23.26 -17.89
N ARG A 238 -42.25 -23.67 -18.01
CA ARG A 238 -41.83 -25.08 -17.94
C ARG A 238 -42.08 -25.72 -16.58
N TYR A 239 -42.12 -24.90 -15.53
CA TYR A 239 -42.11 -25.36 -14.15
C TYR A 239 -43.30 -24.87 -13.28
N THR A 240 -44.26 -24.18 -13.90
CA THR A 240 -45.45 -23.64 -13.19
C THR A 240 -46.25 -24.70 -12.43
N ASP A 241 -46.30 -25.90 -12.96
CA ASP A 241 -47.08 -27.00 -12.41
C ASP A 241 -46.37 -27.80 -11.30
N ILE A 242 -45.08 -27.55 -11.08
CA ILE A 242 -44.29 -28.19 -10.03
C ILE A 242 -44.03 -27.30 -8.82
N VAL A 243 -44.27 -25.99 -8.89
CA VAL A 243 -44.15 -25.08 -7.75
C VAL A 243 -45.05 -25.53 -6.63
N GLY A 244 -44.48 -25.66 -5.42
CA GLY A 244 -45.15 -26.15 -4.21
C GLY A 244 -45.20 -27.68 -4.09
N LYS A 245 -44.76 -28.47 -5.08
CA LYS A 245 -44.58 -29.91 -4.92
C LYS A 245 -43.31 -30.23 -4.15
N MET A 246 -43.24 -31.44 -3.62
CA MET A 246 -42.06 -31.96 -2.93
C MET A 246 -41.20 -32.81 -3.85
N LEU A 247 -39.93 -32.75 -3.70
CA LEU A 247 -38.95 -33.59 -4.39
C LEU A 247 -38.25 -34.49 -3.35
N GLU A 248 -37.96 -35.74 -3.75
CA GLU A 248 -37.06 -36.59 -2.98
C GLU A 248 -35.63 -36.08 -3.16
N LEU A 249 -34.96 -35.75 -2.06
CA LEU A 249 -33.56 -35.32 -2.14
C LEU A 249 -32.67 -36.54 -2.31
N PRO A 250 -31.97 -36.67 -3.46
CA PRO A 250 -31.11 -37.81 -3.74
C PRO A 250 -30.11 -38.10 -2.61
N LEU A 251 -29.79 -39.38 -2.40
CA LEU A 251 -28.83 -39.87 -1.40
C LEU A 251 -29.24 -39.64 0.07
N THR A 252 -30.47 -39.18 0.31
CA THR A 252 -31.01 -38.93 1.65
C THR A 252 -32.45 -39.47 1.76
N ASP A 253 -33.01 -39.47 2.99
CA ASP A 253 -34.43 -39.78 3.24
C ASP A 253 -35.28 -38.49 3.35
N ARG A 254 -34.74 -37.33 2.95
CA ARG A 254 -35.40 -36.03 3.05
C ARG A 254 -36.19 -35.67 1.79
N GLN A 255 -37.26 -34.91 1.99
CA GLN A 255 -38.02 -34.29 0.94
C GLN A 255 -37.88 -32.77 1.01
N ILE A 256 -37.74 -32.10 -0.10
CA ILE A 256 -37.56 -30.65 -0.19
C ILE A 256 -38.59 -30.02 -1.15
N PRO A 257 -39.08 -28.80 -0.88
CA PRO A 257 -40.08 -28.14 -1.73
C PRO A 257 -39.46 -27.53 -3.00
N VAL A 258 -40.29 -27.41 -4.04
CA VAL A 258 -40.01 -26.53 -5.16
C VAL A 258 -40.60 -25.16 -4.88
N ILE A 259 -39.77 -24.13 -4.88
CA ILE A 259 -40.15 -22.74 -4.64
C ILE A 259 -40.02 -21.87 -5.92
N ALA A 260 -40.74 -20.76 -5.96
CA ALA A 260 -40.63 -19.80 -7.04
C ALA A 260 -39.85 -18.56 -6.53
N ASP A 261 -38.72 -18.22 -7.15
CA ASP A 261 -37.91 -17.06 -6.78
C ASP A 261 -37.33 -16.37 -8.03
N PRO A 262 -37.44 -15.04 -8.15
CA PRO A 262 -36.93 -14.29 -9.29
C PRO A 262 -35.39 -14.30 -9.41
N TYR A 263 -34.68 -14.80 -8.41
CA TYR A 263 -33.23 -15.02 -8.45
C TYR A 263 -32.83 -15.97 -9.60
N VAL A 264 -33.68 -16.95 -9.92
CA VAL A 264 -33.35 -17.97 -10.92
C VAL A 264 -33.41 -17.40 -12.32
N ASP A 265 -32.30 -17.51 -13.03
CA ASP A 265 -32.25 -17.19 -14.47
C ASP A 265 -32.79 -18.38 -15.29
N LYS A 266 -33.94 -18.18 -15.94
CA LYS A 266 -34.60 -19.21 -16.73
C LYS A 266 -33.85 -19.63 -17.98
N GLU A 267 -32.94 -18.80 -18.47
CA GLU A 267 -32.14 -19.08 -19.68
C GLU A 267 -30.80 -19.77 -19.30
N PHE A 268 -30.43 -19.82 -18.02
CA PHE A 268 -29.18 -20.43 -17.58
C PHE A 268 -29.37 -21.89 -17.10
N GLY A 269 -28.54 -22.79 -17.61
CA GLY A 269 -28.54 -24.21 -17.23
C GLY A 269 -29.88 -24.90 -17.53
N THR A 270 -30.50 -25.47 -16.49
CA THR A 270 -31.80 -26.13 -16.58
C THR A 270 -32.99 -25.18 -16.32
N GLY A 271 -32.72 -23.97 -15.81
CA GLY A 271 -33.75 -23.08 -15.26
C GLY A 271 -34.23 -23.47 -13.89
N CYS A 272 -33.58 -24.49 -13.26
CA CYS A 272 -33.83 -24.92 -11.89
C CYS A 272 -32.51 -24.83 -11.11
N VAL A 273 -32.55 -24.27 -9.90
CA VAL A 273 -31.39 -24.12 -9.04
C VAL A 273 -31.67 -24.83 -7.69
N LYS A 274 -30.76 -25.72 -7.27
CA LYS A 274 -30.79 -26.25 -5.93
C LYS A 274 -30.45 -25.15 -4.94
N ILE A 275 -31.13 -25.08 -3.81
CA ILE A 275 -30.91 -24.07 -2.78
C ILE A 275 -30.29 -24.72 -1.55
N THR A 276 -29.04 -24.31 -1.28
CA THR A 276 -28.24 -24.80 -0.15
C THR A 276 -27.84 -23.60 0.73
N PRO A 277 -28.71 -23.08 1.59
CA PRO A 277 -28.50 -21.82 2.31
C PRO A 277 -27.22 -21.76 3.13
N ALA A 278 -26.74 -22.90 3.62
CA ALA A 278 -25.55 -22.97 4.44
C ALA A 278 -24.22 -22.95 3.64
N HIS A 279 -24.26 -23.10 2.30
CA HIS A 279 -23.05 -23.29 1.49
C HIS A 279 -22.96 -22.42 0.24
N ASP A 280 -23.88 -21.50 0.04
CA ASP A 280 -23.83 -20.49 -1.03
C ASP A 280 -24.45 -19.17 -0.54
N PRO A 281 -23.78 -18.02 -0.76
CA PRO A 281 -24.27 -16.71 -0.31
C PRO A 281 -25.60 -16.29 -0.95
N ASN A 282 -25.83 -16.64 -2.21
CA ASN A 282 -27.08 -16.31 -2.90
C ASN A 282 -28.22 -17.21 -2.41
N ASP A 283 -27.94 -18.50 -2.22
CA ASP A 283 -28.90 -19.45 -1.67
C ASP A 283 -29.30 -19.09 -0.22
N PHE A 284 -28.35 -18.51 0.54
CA PHE A 284 -28.64 -17.98 1.89
C PHE A 284 -29.68 -16.85 1.86
N GLU A 285 -29.58 -15.92 0.91
CA GLU A 285 -30.56 -14.85 0.77
C GLU A 285 -31.94 -15.38 0.26
N VAL A 286 -31.93 -16.36 -0.65
CA VAL A 286 -33.16 -17.07 -1.05
C VAL A 286 -33.76 -17.80 0.15
N GLY A 287 -32.92 -18.50 0.91
CA GLY A 287 -33.34 -19.21 2.13
C GLY A 287 -34.02 -18.29 3.13
N LYS A 288 -33.52 -17.09 3.37
CA LYS A 288 -34.15 -16.08 4.24
C LYS A 288 -35.51 -15.63 3.72
N ARG A 289 -35.62 -15.34 2.41
CA ARG A 289 -36.90 -14.92 1.82
C ARG A 289 -38.00 -15.96 1.94
N HIS A 290 -37.62 -17.25 1.87
CA HIS A 290 -38.51 -18.37 1.90
C HIS A 290 -38.55 -19.11 3.25
N ASN A 291 -37.83 -18.61 4.28
CA ASN A 291 -37.71 -19.19 5.61
C ASN A 291 -37.29 -20.68 5.57
N LEU A 292 -36.28 -20.98 4.72
CA LEU A 292 -35.73 -22.32 4.58
C LEU A 292 -34.76 -22.67 5.73
N GLU A 293 -34.62 -23.95 6.02
CA GLU A 293 -33.67 -24.45 7.00
C GLU A 293 -32.23 -24.28 6.51
N GLU A 294 -31.29 -23.92 7.41
CA GLU A 294 -29.88 -23.76 7.14
C GLU A 294 -29.10 -25.00 7.59
N ILE A 295 -28.85 -25.95 6.69
CA ILE A 295 -28.20 -27.22 6.99
C ILE A 295 -26.73 -27.19 6.59
N ASN A 296 -25.82 -26.99 7.54
CA ASN A 296 -24.38 -27.07 7.32
C ASN A 296 -23.93 -28.53 7.39
N ILE A 297 -23.33 -29.02 6.29
CA ILE A 297 -22.86 -30.40 6.14
C ILE A 297 -21.32 -30.54 6.21
N LEU A 298 -20.58 -29.46 6.43
CA LEU A 298 -19.11 -29.46 6.49
C LEU A 298 -18.61 -29.19 7.91
N ASN A 299 -17.55 -29.88 8.26
CA ASN A 299 -16.70 -29.58 9.41
C ASN A 299 -15.75 -28.41 9.09
N ASP A 300 -15.03 -27.91 10.09
CA ASP A 300 -14.08 -26.79 9.96
C ASP A 300 -12.91 -27.06 9.00
N ASP A 301 -12.58 -28.31 8.73
CA ASP A 301 -11.57 -28.73 7.76
C ASP A 301 -12.16 -29.12 6.39
N ALA A 302 -13.43 -28.80 6.18
CA ALA A 302 -14.21 -29.13 4.99
C ALA A 302 -14.32 -30.65 4.73
N THR A 303 -14.18 -31.50 5.73
CA THR A 303 -14.69 -32.86 5.70
C THR A 303 -16.21 -32.87 5.89
N ILE A 304 -16.89 -33.84 5.33
CA ILE A 304 -18.33 -34.02 5.53
C ILE A 304 -18.62 -34.31 7.02
N ASN A 305 -19.55 -33.63 7.63
CA ASN A 305 -19.90 -33.85 9.01
C ASN A 305 -20.91 -35.05 9.20
N GLU A 306 -21.37 -35.27 10.43
CA GLU A 306 -22.26 -36.38 10.77
C GLU A 306 -23.59 -36.37 9.99
N LEU A 307 -24.08 -35.18 9.55
CA LEU A 307 -25.31 -35.06 8.76
C LEU A 307 -25.15 -35.64 7.35
N GLY A 308 -23.95 -35.86 6.89
CA GLY A 308 -23.64 -36.49 5.60
C GLY A 308 -23.79 -38.03 5.61
N GLY A 309 -24.22 -38.66 6.70
CA GLY A 309 -24.48 -40.09 6.77
C GLY A 309 -23.26 -40.95 6.36
N LYS A 310 -23.37 -41.78 5.34
CA LYS A 310 -22.28 -42.66 4.89
C LYS A 310 -21.04 -41.91 4.34
N TYR A 311 -21.15 -40.62 4.07
CA TYR A 311 -20.04 -39.80 3.60
C TYR A 311 -19.32 -39.03 4.72
N ALA A 312 -19.83 -39.16 5.97
CA ALA A 312 -19.26 -38.48 7.13
C ALA A 312 -17.76 -38.80 7.30
N GLY A 313 -16.97 -37.79 7.57
CA GLY A 313 -15.51 -37.87 7.71
C GLY A 313 -14.71 -37.86 6.41
N MET A 314 -15.36 -37.96 5.23
CA MET A 314 -14.66 -37.85 3.94
C MET A 314 -14.28 -36.40 3.64
N ASP A 315 -13.13 -36.21 3.01
CA ASP A 315 -12.79 -34.94 2.38
C ASP A 315 -13.86 -34.57 1.33
N ARG A 316 -14.18 -33.27 1.23
CA ARG A 316 -15.23 -32.75 0.32
C ARG A 316 -15.08 -33.24 -1.12
N TYR A 317 -13.86 -33.32 -1.65
CA TYR A 317 -13.62 -33.78 -3.03
C TYR A 317 -13.71 -35.29 -3.20
N GLU A 318 -13.33 -36.05 -2.17
CA GLU A 318 -13.52 -37.50 -2.17
C GLU A 318 -15.02 -37.82 -2.01
N ALA A 319 -15.72 -37.10 -1.16
CA ALA A 319 -17.17 -37.21 -1.01
C ALA A 319 -17.87 -36.89 -2.34
N ARG A 320 -17.45 -35.82 -3.04
CA ARG A 320 -17.96 -35.46 -4.38
C ARG A 320 -17.85 -36.64 -5.36
N LYS A 321 -16.69 -37.27 -5.47
CA LYS A 321 -16.45 -38.42 -6.35
C LYS A 321 -17.36 -39.58 -6.01
N GLN A 322 -17.48 -39.91 -4.72
CA GLN A 322 -18.32 -41.02 -4.27
C GLN A 322 -19.80 -40.73 -4.48
N MET A 323 -20.26 -39.51 -4.18
CA MET A 323 -21.66 -39.12 -4.39
C MET A 323 -22.06 -39.16 -5.86
N VAL A 324 -21.19 -38.68 -6.76
CA VAL A 324 -21.42 -38.75 -8.20
C VAL A 324 -21.53 -40.21 -8.67
N ALA A 325 -20.67 -41.11 -8.19
CA ALA A 325 -20.75 -42.53 -8.51
C ALA A 325 -22.04 -43.20 -8.00
N ASP A 326 -22.46 -42.81 -6.78
CA ASP A 326 -23.72 -43.33 -6.18
C ASP A 326 -24.96 -42.81 -6.93
N LEU A 327 -24.96 -41.55 -7.39
CA LEU A 327 -26.01 -40.96 -8.22
C LEU A 327 -26.12 -41.66 -9.59
N ASP A 328 -24.98 -41.99 -10.20
CA ASP A 328 -24.94 -42.76 -11.44
C ASP A 328 -25.49 -44.19 -11.25
N ALA A 329 -25.10 -44.87 -10.17
CA ALA A 329 -25.62 -46.18 -9.82
C ALA A 329 -27.13 -46.21 -9.55
N LEU A 330 -27.71 -45.10 -9.05
CA LEU A 330 -29.15 -44.91 -8.84
C LEU A 330 -29.85 -44.49 -10.14
N GLY A 331 -29.16 -44.22 -11.24
CA GLY A 331 -29.73 -43.72 -12.48
C GLY A 331 -30.25 -42.29 -12.39
N LEU A 332 -29.78 -41.52 -11.43
CA LEU A 332 -30.13 -40.11 -11.18
C LEU A 332 -29.15 -39.11 -11.81
N LEU A 333 -27.93 -39.55 -12.17
CA LEU A 333 -26.96 -38.75 -12.91
C LEU A 333 -27.36 -38.74 -14.41
N VAL A 334 -27.70 -37.56 -14.94
CA VAL A 334 -28.14 -37.42 -16.35
C VAL A 334 -26.93 -37.31 -17.28
N LYS A 335 -26.04 -36.40 -16.98
CA LYS A 335 -24.83 -36.12 -17.78
C LYS A 335 -23.84 -35.31 -16.96
N VAL A 336 -22.57 -35.31 -17.41
CA VAL A 336 -21.49 -34.46 -16.89
C VAL A 336 -20.96 -33.62 -18.02
N VAL A 337 -21.00 -32.30 -17.88
CA VAL A 337 -20.62 -31.35 -18.91
C VAL A 337 -19.41 -30.55 -18.45
N PRO A 338 -18.29 -30.50 -19.19
CA PRO A 338 -17.17 -29.61 -18.86
C PRO A 338 -17.63 -28.16 -18.74
N HIS A 339 -17.20 -27.48 -17.70
CA HIS A 339 -17.57 -26.10 -17.42
C HIS A 339 -16.44 -25.40 -16.68
N SER A 340 -15.98 -24.26 -17.21
CA SER A 340 -15.02 -23.39 -16.52
C SER A 340 -15.78 -22.33 -15.71
N HIS A 341 -15.39 -22.15 -14.47
CA HIS A 341 -16.05 -21.20 -13.57
C HIS A 341 -15.06 -20.56 -12.58
N ASN A 342 -15.41 -19.41 -12.06
CA ASN A 342 -14.61 -18.72 -11.08
C ASN A 342 -14.74 -19.38 -9.71
N VAL A 343 -13.60 -19.80 -9.16
CA VAL A 343 -13.51 -20.41 -7.81
C VAL A 343 -12.77 -19.45 -6.89
N GLY A 344 -13.39 -19.18 -5.73
CA GLY A 344 -12.76 -18.37 -4.70
C GLY A 344 -11.66 -19.16 -3.97
N THR A 345 -10.45 -18.60 -3.91
CA THR A 345 -9.31 -19.15 -3.18
C THR A 345 -8.80 -18.15 -2.13
N HIS A 346 -8.28 -18.66 -1.02
CA HIS A 346 -7.67 -17.81 0.00
C HIS A 346 -6.31 -17.28 -0.48
N ASP A 347 -6.08 -15.97 -0.42
CA ASP A 347 -4.88 -15.30 -0.94
C ASP A 347 -3.57 -15.81 -0.32
N ARG A 348 -3.60 -16.32 0.93
CA ARG A 348 -2.42 -16.78 1.68
C ARG A 348 -2.06 -18.24 1.42
N CYS A 349 -3.02 -19.15 1.60
CA CYS A 349 -2.76 -20.60 1.49
C CYS A 349 -3.23 -21.22 0.17
N LYS A 350 -3.84 -20.43 -0.73
CA LYS A 350 -4.34 -20.85 -2.06
C LYS A 350 -5.40 -21.95 -2.03
N THR A 351 -5.97 -22.24 -0.87
CA THR A 351 -7.03 -23.24 -0.70
C THR A 351 -8.36 -22.67 -1.19
N THR A 352 -9.19 -23.49 -1.83
CA THR A 352 -10.57 -23.15 -2.16
C THR A 352 -11.36 -22.83 -0.89
N VAL A 353 -11.98 -21.66 -0.87
CA VAL A 353 -12.77 -21.15 0.23
C VAL A 353 -14.13 -21.85 0.27
N GLU A 354 -14.62 -22.14 1.46
CA GLU A 354 -15.96 -22.68 1.67
C GLU A 354 -16.90 -21.62 2.27
N PRO A 355 -17.97 -21.24 1.58
CA PRO A 355 -19.06 -20.51 2.21
C PRO A 355 -19.69 -21.38 3.30
N MET A 356 -19.73 -20.89 4.55
CA MET A 356 -20.27 -21.62 5.70
C MET A 356 -21.03 -20.68 6.64
N ILE A 357 -22.10 -21.15 7.24
CA ILE A 357 -22.80 -20.42 8.30
C ILE A 357 -22.11 -20.68 9.63
N LYS A 358 -21.65 -19.60 10.26
CA LYS A 358 -21.05 -19.65 11.61
C LYS A 358 -21.42 -18.43 12.43
N PRO A 359 -21.51 -18.56 13.76
CA PRO A 359 -21.65 -17.42 14.65
C PRO A 359 -20.33 -16.62 14.66
N GLN A 360 -20.41 -15.35 14.28
CA GLN A 360 -19.28 -14.44 14.17
C GLN A 360 -19.64 -13.07 14.74
N TRP A 361 -18.60 -12.25 15.00
CA TRP A 361 -18.77 -10.85 15.34
C TRP A 361 -18.74 -10.01 14.06
N PHE A 362 -19.71 -9.10 13.94
CA PHE A 362 -19.87 -8.22 12.78
C PHE A 362 -19.96 -6.76 13.19
N VAL A 363 -19.56 -5.88 12.28
CA VAL A 363 -19.82 -4.43 12.35
C VAL A 363 -20.85 -4.07 11.29
N ARG A 364 -21.95 -3.39 11.71
CA ARG A 364 -22.92 -2.79 10.78
C ARG A 364 -22.28 -1.61 10.07
N MET A 365 -22.21 -1.68 8.75
CA MET A 365 -21.41 -0.73 7.97
C MET A 365 -22.22 0.39 7.32
N LYS A 366 -23.54 0.28 7.23
CA LYS A 366 -24.38 1.16 6.42
C LYS A 366 -24.24 2.63 6.78
N GLU A 367 -24.40 2.98 8.05
CA GLU A 367 -24.33 4.37 8.52
C GLU A 367 -22.89 4.92 8.44
N MET A 368 -21.91 4.14 8.86
CA MET A 368 -20.50 4.53 8.79
C MET A 368 -20.01 4.64 7.35
N GLY A 369 -20.48 3.76 6.46
CA GLY A 369 -20.20 3.84 5.03
C GLY A 369 -20.79 5.10 4.38
N GLN A 370 -22.01 5.50 4.79
CA GLN A 370 -22.62 6.73 4.30
C GLN A 370 -21.83 7.97 4.75
N ALA A 371 -21.40 8.04 6.00
CA ALA A 371 -20.56 9.12 6.48
C ALA A 371 -19.23 9.23 5.70
N ALA A 372 -18.63 8.09 5.38
CA ALA A 372 -17.43 8.03 4.56
C ALA A 372 -17.66 8.45 3.09
N LEU A 373 -18.86 8.20 2.53
CA LEU A 373 -19.26 8.71 1.22
C LEU A 373 -19.47 10.24 1.21
N ASP A 374 -20.01 10.77 2.28
CA ASP A 374 -20.34 12.20 2.32
C ASP A 374 -19.11 13.09 2.45
N ILE A 375 -18.04 12.62 3.10
CA ILE A 375 -16.82 13.41 3.31
C ILE A 375 -16.08 13.77 2.02
N ILE A 376 -16.14 12.90 1.00
CA ILE A 376 -15.48 13.16 -0.29
C ILE A 376 -16.12 14.32 -1.05
N LYS A 377 -17.40 14.61 -0.75
CA LYS A 377 -18.14 15.73 -1.34
C LYS A 377 -17.83 17.09 -0.70
N THR A 378 -17.17 17.08 0.46
CA THR A 378 -16.85 18.27 1.24
C THR A 378 -15.43 18.78 1.06
N ASP A 379 -14.63 18.16 0.18
CA ASP A 379 -13.19 18.40 0.00
C ASP A 379 -12.34 18.21 1.27
N GLU A 380 -12.89 17.59 2.32
CA GLU A 380 -12.13 17.23 3.52
C GLU A 380 -11.22 16.01 3.29
N LEU A 381 -11.51 15.24 2.25
CA LEU A 381 -10.74 14.10 1.77
C LEU A 381 -10.61 14.19 0.25
N SER A 382 -9.39 14.04 -0.28
CA SER A 382 -9.15 13.98 -1.72
C SER A 382 -8.13 12.92 -2.08
N PHE A 383 -8.31 12.28 -3.25
CA PHE A 383 -7.34 11.35 -3.80
C PHE A 383 -6.44 12.02 -4.85
N VAL A 384 -5.19 11.64 -4.86
CA VAL A 384 -4.23 12.03 -5.88
C VAL A 384 -3.66 10.76 -6.53
N PRO A 385 -4.00 10.46 -7.80
CA PRO A 385 -4.87 11.22 -8.68
C PRO A 385 -6.37 11.01 -8.37
N GLU A 386 -7.20 11.99 -8.72
CA GLU A 386 -8.65 12.05 -8.48
C GLU A 386 -9.43 10.84 -9.04
N GLN A 387 -8.92 10.17 -10.05
CA GLN A 387 -9.58 8.98 -10.63
C GLN A 387 -9.92 7.89 -9.60
N PHE A 388 -9.20 7.81 -8.48
CA PHE A 388 -9.43 6.83 -7.41
C PHE A 388 -10.62 7.16 -6.52
N ASP A 389 -11.19 8.36 -6.61
CA ASP A 389 -12.47 8.70 -5.98
C ASP A 389 -13.56 7.72 -6.42
N LYS A 390 -13.58 7.35 -7.71
CA LYS A 390 -14.55 6.39 -8.25
C LYS A 390 -14.41 5.00 -7.62
N THR A 391 -13.18 4.55 -7.40
CA THR A 391 -12.92 3.27 -6.74
C THR A 391 -13.39 3.31 -5.28
N TYR A 392 -13.08 4.38 -4.57
CA TYR A 392 -13.50 4.60 -3.18
C TYR A 392 -15.03 4.62 -3.05
N ILE A 393 -15.72 5.40 -3.90
CA ILE A 393 -17.19 5.52 -3.93
C ILE A 393 -17.82 4.15 -4.23
N HIS A 394 -17.35 3.47 -5.26
CA HIS A 394 -17.90 2.16 -5.66
C HIS A 394 -17.87 1.13 -4.52
N TRP A 395 -16.80 1.07 -3.76
CA TRP A 395 -16.70 0.15 -2.62
C TRP A 395 -17.64 0.52 -1.48
N LEU A 396 -17.83 1.82 -1.21
CA LEU A 396 -18.72 2.28 -0.15
C LEU A 396 -20.20 2.12 -0.50
N GLU A 397 -20.58 2.33 -1.76
CA GLU A 397 -21.96 2.11 -2.23
C GLU A 397 -22.38 0.64 -2.13
N ASN A 398 -21.43 -0.29 -2.22
CA ASN A 398 -21.66 -1.73 -2.13
C ASN A 398 -21.20 -2.34 -0.80
N ILE A 399 -20.98 -1.52 0.23
CA ILE A 399 -20.45 -1.98 1.50
C ILE A 399 -21.41 -2.91 2.22
N ARG A 400 -20.89 -4.04 2.70
CA ARG A 400 -21.63 -5.04 3.51
C ARG A 400 -21.12 -5.01 4.94
N ASP A 401 -21.90 -5.63 5.85
CA ASP A 401 -21.48 -5.81 7.24
C ASP A 401 -20.14 -6.55 7.29
N TRP A 402 -19.23 -6.04 8.08
CA TRP A 402 -17.85 -6.53 8.16
C TRP A 402 -17.72 -7.59 9.25
N CYS A 403 -17.35 -8.82 8.88
CA CYS A 403 -16.96 -9.87 9.81
C CYS A 403 -15.59 -9.55 10.42
N ILE A 404 -15.56 -9.32 11.73
CA ILE A 404 -14.35 -8.88 12.46
C ILE A 404 -13.71 -9.95 13.33
N SER A 405 -14.33 -11.11 13.53
CA SER A 405 -13.75 -12.20 14.32
C SER A 405 -12.91 -13.15 13.45
N ARG A 406 -11.80 -13.62 14.01
CA ARG A 406 -10.89 -14.59 13.41
C ARG A 406 -10.56 -15.67 14.45
N GLN A 407 -10.57 -16.93 14.04
CA GLN A 407 -10.27 -18.08 14.89
C GLN A 407 -8.74 -18.30 14.94
N LEU A 408 -8.04 -17.29 15.41
CA LEU A 408 -6.59 -17.22 15.52
C LEU A 408 -6.14 -17.07 16.97
N TRP A 409 -4.88 -17.35 17.24
CA TRP A 409 -4.28 -17.08 18.54
C TRP A 409 -3.48 -15.78 18.54
N TRP A 410 -2.88 -15.42 17.41
CA TRP A 410 -2.11 -14.21 17.24
C TRP A 410 -2.99 -13.04 16.77
N GLY A 411 -3.16 -12.04 17.61
CA GLY A 411 -3.96 -10.84 17.36
C GLY A 411 -4.60 -10.29 18.62
N HIS A 412 -5.41 -9.23 18.47
CA HIS A 412 -6.19 -8.64 19.55
C HIS A 412 -7.35 -9.56 19.91
N ARG A 413 -7.30 -10.14 21.09
CA ARG A 413 -8.39 -10.97 21.58
C ARG A 413 -9.65 -10.15 21.81
N ILE A 414 -10.79 -10.65 21.36
CA ILE A 414 -12.08 -9.96 21.48
C ILE A 414 -12.39 -9.67 22.95
N PRO A 415 -12.72 -8.40 23.32
CA PRO A 415 -12.97 -7.99 24.69
C PRO A 415 -14.43 -8.30 25.12
N ALA A 416 -14.82 -9.55 24.93
CA ALA A 416 -16.13 -10.08 25.31
C ALA A 416 -15.98 -11.33 26.21
N TRP A 417 -16.82 -11.46 27.22
CA TRP A 417 -16.84 -12.58 28.15
C TRP A 417 -18.24 -13.16 28.23
N TYR A 418 -18.33 -14.45 28.43
CA TYR A 418 -19.58 -15.19 28.59
C TYR A 418 -19.68 -15.67 30.02
N CYS A 419 -20.86 -15.46 30.64
CA CYS A 419 -21.14 -16.02 31.94
C CYS A 419 -21.47 -17.50 31.82
N ASP A 420 -20.70 -18.34 32.49
CA ASP A 420 -20.85 -19.80 32.42
C ASP A 420 -22.19 -20.31 33.05
N GLU A 421 -22.85 -19.48 33.90
CA GLU A 421 -24.13 -19.85 34.50
C GLU A 421 -25.34 -19.34 33.72
N CYS A 422 -25.37 -18.07 33.30
CA CYS A 422 -26.58 -17.50 32.70
C CYS A 422 -26.43 -17.17 31.20
N GLY A 423 -25.27 -17.42 30.58
CA GLY A 423 -25.02 -17.17 29.18
C GLY A 423 -24.93 -15.68 28.78
N GLU A 424 -24.96 -14.77 29.77
CA GLU A 424 -24.86 -13.33 29.49
C GLU A 424 -23.55 -12.98 28.80
N THR A 425 -23.62 -12.14 27.76
CA THR A 425 -22.45 -11.62 27.08
C THR A 425 -22.05 -10.28 27.67
N ILE A 426 -20.82 -10.18 28.17
CA ILE A 426 -20.28 -9.01 28.83
C ILE A 426 -19.18 -8.44 27.95
N VAL A 427 -19.37 -7.25 27.39
CA VAL A 427 -18.34 -6.52 26.61
C VAL A 427 -17.75 -5.42 27.50
N SER A 428 -16.45 -5.43 27.71
CA SER A 428 -15.79 -4.54 28.67
C SER A 428 -14.39 -4.13 28.23
N ARG A 429 -13.97 -2.93 28.65
CA ARG A 429 -12.59 -2.42 28.47
C ARG A 429 -11.59 -3.16 29.35
N GLU A 430 -12.03 -3.50 30.55
CA GLU A 430 -11.25 -4.24 31.55
C GLU A 430 -11.81 -5.66 31.71
N THR A 431 -10.99 -6.57 32.19
CA THR A 431 -11.42 -7.94 32.48
C THR A 431 -12.46 -7.92 33.59
N PRO A 432 -13.72 -8.34 33.33
CA PRO A 432 -14.75 -8.35 34.34
C PRO A 432 -14.49 -9.46 35.38
N THR A 433 -14.79 -9.17 36.63
CA THR A 433 -14.62 -10.12 37.73
C THR A 433 -15.93 -10.83 38.15
N VAL A 434 -17.07 -10.28 37.72
CA VAL A 434 -18.39 -10.76 38.09
C VAL A 434 -19.40 -10.48 37.00
N CYS A 435 -20.32 -11.40 36.75
CA CYS A 435 -21.44 -11.20 35.84
C CYS A 435 -22.42 -10.14 36.39
N PRO A 436 -22.71 -9.07 35.64
CA PRO A 436 -23.64 -8.04 36.14
C PRO A 436 -25.07 -8.49 36.26
N LYS A 437 -25.46 -9.63 35.63
CA LYS A 437 -26.83 -10.14 35.63
C LYS A 437 -27.11 -11.14 36.77
N CYS A 438 -26.21 -12.07 37.02
CA CYS A 438 -26.43 -13.15 37.99
C CYS A 438 -25.41 -13.17 39.14
N GLY A 439 -24.34 -12.35 39.11
CA GLY A 439 -23.32 -12.33 40.14
C GLY A 439 -22.29 -13.47 40.07
N CYS A 440 -22.34 -14.33 39.05
CA CYS A 440 -21.37 -15.41 38.87
C CYS A 440 -19.95 -14.84 38.60
N THR A 441 -18.95 -15.51 39.17
CA THR A 441 -17.52 -15.15 38.96
C THR A 441 -16.81 -15.99 37.90
N HIS A 442 -17.48 -17.01 37.37
CA HIS A 442 -16.95 -17.85 36.29
C HIS A 442 -17.33 -17.23 34.93
N LEU A 443 -16.36 -16.58 34.33
CA LEU A 443 -16.51 -15.86 33.07
C LEU A 443 -15.46 -16.37 32.10
N THR A 444 -15.90 -16.79 30.92
CA THR A 444 -15.00 -17.27 29.86
C THR A 444 -14.87 -16.20 28.78
N GLN A 445 -13.64 -15.73 28.51
CA GLN A 445 -13.39 -14.77 27.44
C GLN A 445 -13.53 -15.43 26.07
N ASP A 446 -14.09 -14.70 25.10
CA ASP A 446 -14.16 -15.12 23.70
C ASP A 446 -12.77 -15.57 23.22
N GLU A 447 -12.70 -16.69 22.52
CA GLU A 447 -11.42 -17.26 22.05
C GLU A 447 -10.91 -16.61 20.77
N ASP A 448 -11.81 -15.96 20.01
CA ASP A 448 -11.47 -15.33 18.74
C ASP A 448 -10.65 -14.05 18.94
N THR A 449 -9.89 -13.73 17.91
CA THR A 449 -9.18 -12.45 17.79
C THR A 449 -9.87 -11.57 16.74
N LEU A 450 -9.58 -10.28 16.79
CA LEU A 450 -10.06 -9.32 15.80
C LEU A 450 -9.29 -9.44 14.49
N ASP A 451 -9.96 -9.16 13.38
CA ASP A 451 -9.35 -8.94 12.09
C ASP A 451 -8.22 -7.90 12.19
N THR A 452 -7.08 -8.15 11.57
CA THR A 452 -5.92 -7.23 11.58
C THR A 452 -6.30 -5.83 11.13
N TRP A 453 -7.23 -5.73 10.18
CA TRP A 453 -7.72 -4.45 9.67
C TRP A 453 -8.52 -3.63 10.68
N PHE A 454 -9.01 -4.25 11.77
CA PHE A 454 -9.69 -3.53 12.83
C PHE A 454 -8.74 -2.61 13.61
N SER A 455 -7.55 -3.10 13.97
CA SER A 455 -6.52 -2.30 14.62
C SER A 455 -5.82 -1.36 13.64
N SER A 456 -5.53 -1.83 12.42
CA SER A 456 -4.87 -1.04 11.38
C SER A 456 -5.71 0.18 10.95
N ALA A 457 -7.04 0.09 11.03
CA ALA A 457 -7.97 1.20 10.77
C ALA A 457 -7.85 2.36 11.77
N LEU A 458 -7.29 2.12 12.94
CA LEU A 458 -7.12 3.13 13.98
C LEU A 458 -5.77 3.85 13.92
N TRP A 459 -4.89 3.42 13.02
CA TRP A 459 -3.50 3.83 12.92
C TRP A 459 -3.26 5.34 12.93
N PRO A 460 -4.03 6.19 12.20
CA PRO A 460 -3.81 7.63 12.17
C PRO A 460 -3.96 8.33 13.53
N PHE A 461 -4.73 7.77 14.46
CA PHE A 461 -5.00 8.39 15.75
C PHE A 461 -4.55 7.55 16.95
N SER A 462 -4.58 6.22 16.86
CA SER A 462 -4.10 5.35 17.95
C SER A 462 -2.60 5.49 18.19
N THR A 463 -1.81 5.71 17.13
CA THR A 463 -0.36 5.92 17.23
C THR A 463 0.00 7.19 17.97
N LEU A 464 -0.87 8.19 17.95
CA LEU A 464 -0.70 9.48 18.61
C LEU A 464 -1.26 9.53 20.03
N GLY A 465 -1.75 8.40 20.54
CA GLY A 465 -2.16 8.23 21.94
C GLY A 465 -3.67 8.23 22.18
N TRP A 466 -4.51 8.39 21.15
CA TRP A 466 -5.96 8.24 21.32
C TRP A 466 -6.30 6.85 21.96
N PRO A 467 -7.25 6.73 22.91
CA PRO A 467 -8.34 7.67 23.25
C PRO A 467 -7.95 8.81 24.21
N ASP A 468 -6.71 8.84 24.70
CA ASP A 468 -6.26 9.91 25.58
C ASP A 468 -6.03 11.19 24.76
N LYS A 469 -6.20 12.34 25.40
CA LYS A 469 -5.91 13.65 24.81
C LYS A 469 -4.44 14.01 25.02
N THR A 470 -3.57 13.30 24.29
CA THR A 470 -2.13 13.58 24.36
C THR A 470 -1.78 14.86 23.58
N PRO A 471 -0.70 15.57 23.92
CA PRO A 471 -0.23 16.72 23.15
C PRO A 471 0.03 16.38 21.68
N GLU A 472 0.53 15.18 21.41
CA GLU A 472 0.78 14.65 20.06
C GLU A 472 -0.50 14.49 19.28
N TYR A 473 -1.53 13.87 19.86
CA TYR A 473 -2.83 13.71 19.21
C TYR A 473 -3.49 15.06 18.93
N GLU A 474 -3.44 16.00 19.84
CA GLU A 474 -4.04 17.33 19.66
C GLU A 474 -3.32 18.17 18.61
N TYR A 475 -2.03 17.92 18.36
CA TYR A 475 -1.21 18.73 17.46
C TYR A 475 -1.04 18.11 16.08
N PHE A 476 -0.76 16.79 16.00
CA PHE A 476 -0.44 16.09 14.75
C PHE A 476 -1.65 15.43 14.07
N TYR A 477 -2.79 15.32 14.73
CA TYR A 477 -4.02 14.77 14.15
C TYR A 477 -5.04 15.87 13.83
N PRO A 478 -5.73 15.84 12.65
CA PRO A 478 -5.63 14.88 11.55
C PRO A 478 -4.29 14.89 10.85
N THR A 479 -3.90 13.76 10.25
CA THR A 479 -2.67 13.66 9.48
C THR A 479 -2.80 14.38 8.14
N SER A 480 -1.68 14.74 7.50
CA SER A 480 -1.69 15.60 6.31
C SER A 480 -1.91 14.81 5.03
N VAL A 481 -1.15 13.73 4.86
CA VAL A 481 -1.14 12.88 3.66
C VAL A 481 -1.02 11.43 4.09
N LEU A 482 -1.83 10.57 3.48
CA LEU A 482 -1.61 9.14 3.47
C LEU A 482 -0.99 8.77 2.11
N VAL A 483 0.12 8.04 2.10
CA VAL A 483 0.71 7.46 0.89
C VAL A 483 0.46 5.97 0.91
N THR A 484 -0.07 5.40 -0.18
CA THR A 484 -0.40 3.97 -0.24
C THR A 484 -0.59 3.48 -1.67
N GLY A 485 -0.51 2.16 -1.88
CA GLY A 485 -0.87 1.53 -3.14
C GLY A 485 -2.39 1.52 -3.39
N TYR A 486 -2.79 1.51 -4.66
CA TYR A 486 -4.20 1.47 -5.03
C TYR A 486 -4.91 0.16 -4.61
N ASP A 487 -4.16 -0.91 -4.42
CA ASP A 487 -4.69 -2.25 -4.11
C ASP A 487 -5.22 -2.39 -2.67
N ILE A 488 -4.91 -1.44 -1.78
CA ILE A 488 -5.40 -1.45 -0.40
C ILE A 488 -6.36 -0.29 -0.05
N ILE A 489 -6.94 0.37 -1.06
CA ILE A 489 -7.96 1.42 -0.83
C ILE A 489 -9.13 0.85 -0.02
N PHE A 490 -9.68 -0.29 -0.43
CA PHE A 490 -10.77 -0.95 0.27
C PHE A 490 -10.36 -1.46 1.65
N PHE A 491 -9.23 -2.16 1.72
CA PHE A 491 -8.80 -2.83 2.94
C PHE A 491 -8.45 -1.85 4.06
N TRP A 492 -7.79 -0.73 3.70
CA TRP A 492 -7.19 0.14 4.69
C TRP A 492 -7.71 1.57 4.65
N VAL A 493 -7.71 2.23 3.48
CA VAL A 493 -8.11 3.65 3.39
C VAL A 493 -9.55 3.84 3.85
N ILE A 494 -10.49 3.09 3.28
CA ILE A 494 -11.92 3.18 3.63
C ILE A 494 -12.13 2.90 5.12
N ARG A 495 -11.44 1.90 5.67
CA ARG A 495 -11.56 1.51 7.08
C ARG A 495 -11.00 2.57 8.02
N MET A 496 -9.90 3.22 7.67
CA MET A 496 -9.39 4.37 8.43
C MET A 496 -10.37 5.55 8.41
N VAL A 497 -10.97 5.84 7.26
CA VAL A 497 -11.90 6.97 7.13
C VAL A 497 -13.14 6.78 7.99
N PHE A 498 -13.86 5.66 7.85
CA PHE A 498 -15.08 5.48 8.65
C PHE A 498 -14.78 5.32 10.15
N SER A 499 -13.66 4.68 10.52
CA SER A 499 -13.27 4.56 11.93
C SER A 499 -12.93 5.92 12.53
N ALA A 500 -12.19 6.75 11.81
CA ALA A 500 -11.83 8.09 12.26
C ALA A 500 -13.06 9.00 12.41
N LEU A 501 -13.96 9.01 11.42
CA LEU A 501 -15.20 9.79 11.50
C LEU A 501 -16.05 9.37 12.69
N GLU A 502 -16.20 8.07 12.90
CA GLU A 502 -17.01 7.52 14.00
C GLU A 502 -16.40 7.80 15.39
N GLN A 503 -15.08 7.73 15.53
CA GLN A 503 -14.41 7.84 16.82
C GLN A 503 -13.96 9.27 17.17
N THR A 504 -13.60 10.07 16.17
CA THR A 504 -13.01 11.41 16.36
C THR A 504 -13.85 12.54 15.77
N GLY A 505 -14.81 12.22 14.90
CA GLY A 505 -15.61 13.21 14.17
C GLY A 505 -14.85 13.97 13.10
N LYS A 506 -13.65 13.51 12.70
CA LYS A 506 -12.79 14.17 11.73
C LYS A 506 -12.27 13.18 10.69
N SER A 507 -11.98 13.66 9.46
CA SER A 507 -11.18 12.88 8.50
C SER A 507 -9.84 12.50 9.09
N PRO A 508 -9.34 11.27 8.85
CA PRO A 508 -8.03 10.88 9.38
C PRO A 508 -6.86 11.58 8.67
N PHE A 509 -7.03 11.99 7.43
CA PHE A 509 -6.05 12.66 6.59
C PHE A 509 -6.76 13.51 5.53
N LYS A 510 -6.05 14.55 5.03
CA LYS A 510 -6.60 15.43 4.01
C LYS A 510 -6.44 14.87 2.59
N HIS A 511 -5.27 14.30 2.29
CA HIS A 511 -4.95 13.77 0.98
C HIS A 511 -4.57 12.30 1.05
N VAL A 512 -4.97 11.53 0.03
CA VAL A 512 -4.53 10.15 -0.20
C VAL A 512 -3.73 10.14 -1.50
N LEU A 513 -2.41 10.07 -1.37
CA LEU A 513 -1.50 9.96 -2.50
C LEU A 513 -1.35 8.48 -2.87
N ILE A 514 -1.89 8.13 -4.02
CA ILE A 514 -1.89 6.76 -4.51
C ILE A 514 -0.69 6.53 -5.43
N HIS A 515 0.05 5.47 -5.17
CA HIS A 515 1.07 4.97 -6.08
C HIS A 515 0.65 3.66 -6.73
N GLY A 516 1.27 3.34 -7.87
CA GLY A 516 1.10 2.04 -8.54
C GLY A 516 2.02 0.96 -7.98
N LEU A 517 1.99 -0.21 -8.59
CA LEU A 517 2.83 -1.35 -8.23
C LEU A 517 4.17 -1.29 -8.95
N VAL A 518 5.22 -1.77 -8.29
CA VAL A 518 6.51 -2.02 -8.93
C VAL A 518 6.48 -3.42 -9.56
N ARG A 519 6.69 -3.45 -10.88
CA ARG A 519 6.68 -4.66 -11.70
C ARG A 519 8.08 -5.00 -12.19
N ASP A 520 8.30 -6.23 -12.58
CA ASP A 520 9.55 -6.62 -13.23
C ASP A 520 9.70 -5.99 -14.64
N ASP A 521 10.81 -6.21 -15.31
CA ASP A 521 11.12 -5.71 -16.65
C ASP A 521 10.12 -6.17 -17.73
N GLN A 522 9.46 -7.32 -17.51
CA GLN A 522 8.41 -7.86 -18.38
C GLN A 522 7.00 -7.32 -18.04
N GLY A 523 6.87 -6.51 -16.99
CA GLY A 523 5.59 -5.97 -16.53
C GLY A 523 4.76 -6.90 -15.66
N ARG A 524 5.34 -8.01 -15.16
CA ARG A 524 4.66 -8.94 -14.25
C ARG A 524 4.75 -8.44 -12.81
N LYS A 525 3.74 -8.72 -12.00
CA LYS A 525 3.78 -8.43 -10.56
C LYS A 525 4.94 -9.22 -9.93
N MET A 526 5.78 -8.54 -9.15
CA MET A 526 6.86 -9.20 -8.41
C MET A 526 6.29 -10.05 -7.28
N SER A 527 6.72 -11.31 -7.18
CA SER A 527 6.35 -12.22 -6.11
C SER A 527 7.45 -13.21 -5.80
N LYS A 528 7.47 -13.71 -4.55
CA LYS A 528 8.42 -14.75 -4.13
C LYS A 528 8.20 -16.07 -4.89
N SER A 529 6.94 -16.38 -5.22
CA SER A 529 6.59 -17.61 -5.94
C SER A 529 7.06 -17.63 -7.40
N LEU A 530 7.17 -16.46 -8.05
CA LEU A 530 7.69 -16.34 -9.41
C LEU A 530 9.21 -16.17 -9.45
N GLY A 531 9.86 -15.98 -8.29
CA GLY A 531 11.31 -15.78 -8.22
C GLY A 531 11.80 -14.49 -8.89
N ASN A 532 10.89 -13.54 -9.21
CA ASN A 532 11.20 -12.26 -9.86
C ASN A 532 11.23 -11.08 -8.88
N GLY A 533 11.14 -11.34 -7.56
CA GLY A 533 11.24 -10.32 -6.54
C GLY A 533 12.68 -9.82 -6.39
N ILE A 534 12.86 -8.50 -6.35
CA ILE A 534 14.16 -7.86 -6.13
C ILE A 534 14.17 -7.32 -4.70
N ASP A 535 15.23 -7.67 -3.94
CA ASP A 535 15.45 -7.12 -2.60
C ASP A 535 16.01 -5.71 -2.71
N PRO A 536 15.36 -4.70 -2.10
CA PRO A 536 15.91 -3.35 -2.07
C PRO A 536 17.32 -3.26 -1.52
N LEU A 537 17.69 -4.10 -0.55
CA LEU A 537 19.03 -4.11 0.03
C LEU A 537 20.10 -4.57 -0.98
N GLU A 538 19.79 -5.52 -1.85
CA GLU A 538 20.70 -5.94 -2.91
C GLU A 538 21.04 -4.76 -3.85
N VAL A 539 20.04 -3.93 -4.16
CA VAL A 539 20.25 -2.75 -4.98
C VAL A 539 21.08 -1.70 -4.24
N ILE A 540 20.81 -1.49 -2.96
CA ILE A 540 21.55 -0.53 -2.11
C ILE A 540 23.00 -0.97 -1.95
N ASP A 541 23.26 -2.23 -1.67
CA ASP A 541 24.63 -2.77 -1.52
C ASP A 541 25.45 -2.57 -2.80
N LYS A 542 24.82 -2.64 -3.97
CA LYS A 542 25.50 -2.52 -5.26
C LYS A 542 25.65 -1.08 -5.77
N TYR A 543 24.65 -0.22 -5.51
CA TYR A 543 24.54 1.09 -6.13
C TYR A 543 24.34 2.26 -5.15
N GLY A 544 24.04 1.98 -3.88
CA GLY A 544 23.71 2.97 -2.87
C GLY A 544 22.20 3.28 -2.80
N ALA A 545 21.77 3.78 -1.64
CA ALA A 545 20.38 4.11 -1.37
C ALA A 545 19.88 5.27 -2.24
N ASP A 546 20.71 6.29 -2.46
CA ASP A 546 20.35 7.44 -3.30
C ASP A 546 20.03 7.03 -4.75
N ALA A 547 20.77 6.07 -5.31
CA ALA A 547 20.52 5.56 -6.65
C ALA A 547 19.18 4.81 -6.75
N LEU A 548 18.86 4.01 -5.75
CA LEU A 548 17.57 3.32 -5.67
C LEU A 548 16.41 4.33 -5.57
N ARG A 549 16.50 5.28 -4.63
CA ARG A 549 15.48 6.31 -4.39
C ARG A 549 15.18 7.13 -5.64
N LEU A 550 16.24 7.63 -6.30
CA LEU A 550 16.10 8.39 -7.54
C LEU A 550 15.43 7.56 -8.64
N THR A 551 15.81 6.29 -8.79
CA THR A 551 15.25 5.38 -9.80
C THR A 551 13.76 5.14 -9.60
N LEU A 552 13.32 4.96 -8.36
CA LEU A 552 11.92 4.68 -8.02
C LEU A 552 10.99 5.86 -8.30
N ILE A 553 11.51 7.09 -8.28
CA ILE A 553 10.70 8.30 -8.47
C ILE A 553 10.80 8.86 -9.89
N THR A 554 11.96 8.74 -10.55
CA THR A 554 12.15 9.29 -11.89
C THR A 554 11.21 8.64 -12.91
N GLY A 555 10.38 9.48 -13.56
CA GLY A 555 9.41 9.05 -14.57
C GLY A 555 8.19 8.31 -13.98
N ASN A 556 8.02 8.33 -12.65
CA ASN A 556 6.85 7.80 -11.98
C ASN A 556 5.77 8.87 -11.85
N ALA A 557 4.54 8.54 -12.22
CA ALA A 557 3.37 9.38 -12.04
C ALA A 557 2.42 8.75 -11.02
N PRO A 558 1.74 9.55 -10.17
CA PRO A 558 0.79 9.04 -9.19
C PRO A 558 -0.23 8.06 -9.80
N GLY A 559 -0.48 6.94 -9.13
CA GLY A 559 -1.43 5.91 -9.53
C GLY A 559 -0.99 4.95 -10.63
N ASN A 560 0.13 5.17 -11.27
CA ASN A 560 0.62 4.34 -12.37
C ASN A 560 1.63 3.29 -11.90
N ASP A 561 1.52 2.08 -12.46
CA ASP A 561 2.52 1.04 -12.25
C ASP A 561 3.84 1.43 -12.90
N MET A 562 4.94 1.03 -12.28
CA MET A 562 6.27 1.22 -12.84
C MET A 562 6.99 -0.12 -13.08
N ARG A 563 7.80 -0.16 -14.14
CA ARG A 563 8.71 -1.29 -14.38
C ARG A 563 10.09 -0.97 -13.83
N PHE A 564 10.65 -1.92 -13.10
CA PHE A 564 12.00 -1.81 -12.57
C PHE A 564 13.02 -2.36 -13.56
N TYR A 565 14.06 -1.54 -13.86
CA TYR A 565 15.16 -1.90 -14.72
C TYR A 565 16.49 -1.58 -14.04
N TRP A 566 17.41 -2.53 -14.01
CA TRP A 566 18.75 -2.35 -13.44
C TRP A 566 19.54 -1.23 -14.11
N GLU A 567 19.39 -1.05 -15.42
CA GLU A 567 20.03 0.03 -16.20
C GLU A 567 19.62 1.43 -15.70
N ARG A 568 18.40 1.61 -15.23
CA ARG A 568 17.96 2.87 -14.64
C ARG A 568 18.68 3.16 -13.31
N VAL A 569 18.96 2.14 -12.51
CA VAL A 569 19.74 2.30 -11.27
C VAL A 569 21.17 2.70 -11.58
N GLU A 570 21.77 2.11 -12.63
CA GLU A 570 23.11 2.52 -13.11
C GLU A 570 23.13 3.98 -13.55
N ASN A 571 22.11 4.44 -14.27
CA ASN A 571 21.99 5.84 -14.68
C ASN A 571 21.88 6.76 -13.46
N SER A 572 21.12 6.38 -12.43
CA SER A 572 20.99 7.14 -11.19
C SER A 572 22.33 7.20 -10.43
N ARG A 573 23.10 6.11 -10.38
CA ARG A 573 24.47 6.10 -9.84
C ARG A 573 25.41 7.01 -10.65
N ASN A 574 25.30 6.97 -11.98
CA ASN A 574 26.12 7.83 -12.84
C ASN A 574 25.81 9.31 -12.63
N PHE A 575 24.55 9.65 -12.35
CA PHE A 575 24.16 11.01 -11.97
C PHE A 575 24.81 11.43 -10.64
N ALA A 576 24.78 10.56 -9.62
CA ALA A 576 25.49 10.82 -8.36
C ALA A 576 26.98 11.08 -8.60
N ASN A 577 27.65 10.25 -9.41
CA ASN A 577 29.06 10.43 -9.77
C ASN A 577 29.31 11.75 -10.51
N LYS A 578 28.39 12.19 -11.38
CA LYS A 578 28.51 13.48 -12.08
C LYS A 578 28.49 14.65 -11.11
N ILE A 579 27.54 14.65 -10.16
CA ILE A 579 27.47 15.69 -9.11
C ILE A 579 28.75 15.69 -8.27
N TRP A 580 29.23 14.52 -7.87
CA TRP A 580 30.44 14.36 -7.08
C TRP A 580 31.66 14.93 -7.77
N ASN A 581 31.84 14.60 -9.06
CA ASN A 581 32.95 15.10 -9.85
C ASN A 581 32.89 16.63 -10.13
N ALA A 582 31.70 17.15 -10.38
CA ALA A 582 31.45 18.59 -10.50
C ALA A 582 31.84 19.32 -9.20
N THR A 583 31.40 18.77 -8.04
CA THR A 583 31.76 19.32 -6.73
C THR A 583 33.27 19.31 -6.49
N ARG A 584 33.94 18.21 -6.78
CA ARG A 584 35.41 18.14 -6.66
C ARG A 584 36.11 19.21 -7.52
N PHE A 585 35.65 19.35 -8.77
CA PHE A 585 36.17 20.40 -9.66
C PHE A 585 35.98 21.80 -9.06
N ILE A 586 34.83 22.11 -8.48
CA ILE A 586 34.53 23.38 -7.84
C ILE A 586 35.46 23.58 -6.63
N MET A 587 35.53 22.62 -5.72
CA MET A 587 36.36 22.70 -4.50
C MET A 587 37.84 22.91 -4.81
N MET A 588 38.38 22.21 -5.79
CA MET A 588 39.78 22.40 -6.25
C MET A 588 40.08 23.81 -6.78
N ASN A 589 39.05 24.53 -7.23
CA ASN A 589 39.19 25.89 -7.72
C ASN A 589 38.89 26.96 -6.65
N MET A 590 38.12 26.65 -5.61
CA MET A 590 37.73 27.60 -4.56
C MET A 590 38.90 28.16 -3.76
N GLU A 591 40.03 27.46 -3.70
CA GLU A 591 41.23 27.92 -3.02
C GLU A 591 42.04 28.96 -3.83
N LYS A 592 41.66 29.18 -5.10
CA LYS A 592 42.43 30.03 -6.04
C LYS A 592 42.10 31.52 -5.97
N ALA A 593 41.01 31.92 -5.32
CA ALA A 593 40.62 33.31 -5.17
C ALA A 593 39.69 33.51 -3.96
N ASP A 594 39.77 34.70 -3.35
CA ASP A 594 38.79 35.11 -2.34
C ASP A 594 37.51 35.61 -3.03
N PHE A 595 36.39 35.01 -2.71
CA PHE A 595 35.06 35.32 -3.25
C PHE A 595 34.03 35.69 -2.16
N THR A 596 34.51 36.06 -0.96
CA THR A 596 33.64 36.38 0.19
C THR A 596 32.85 37.67 0.01
N ASN A 597 33.35 38.63 -0.78
CA ASN A 597 32.77 39.96 -0.95
C ASN A 597 32.13 40.20 -2.32
N VAL A 598 31.79 39.15 -3.08
CA VAL A 598 31.14 39.26 -4.39
C VAL A 598 29.73 39.83 -4.27
N LYS A 599 29.39 40.81 -5.12
CA LYS A 599 28.07 41.44 -5.23
C LYS A 599 27.41 41.03 -6.54
N LEU A 600 26.06 41.16 -6.58
CA LEU A 600 25.30 40.87 -7.80
C LEU A 600 25.76 41.72 -9.00
N SER A 601 26.28 42.96 -8.77
CA SER A 601 26.86 43.81 -9.81
C SER A 601 28.12 43.27 -10.44
N ASP A 602 28.84 42.37 -9.78
CA ASP A 602 30.11 41.82 -10.24
C ASP A 602 29.90 40.57 -11.12
N LEU A 603 28.63 40.08 -11.19
CA LEU A 603 28.27 38.91 -11.96
C LEU A 603 28.26 39.18 -13.47
N THR A 604 28.80 38.26 -14.25
CA THR A 604 28.70 38.28 -15.72
C THR A 604 27.32 37.77 -16.18
N ILE A 605 27.04 37.93 -17.48
CA ILE A 605 25.80 37.41 -18.10
C ILE A 605 25.60 35.91 -17.81
N ALA A 606 26.67 35.10 -17.89
CA ALA A 606 26.62 33.68 -17.64
C ALA A 606 26.30 33.36 -16.16
N ASP A 607 26.86 34.15 -15.23
CA ASP A 607 26.61 33.99 -13.80
C ASP A 607 25.13 34.31 -13.44
N ARG A 608 24.65 35.46 -13.98
CA ARG A 608 23.25 35.86 -13.78
C ARG A 608 22.27 34.89 -14.43
N TRP A 609 22.60 34.38 -15.61
CA TRP A 609 21.80 33.34 -16.27
C TRP A 609 21.58 32.10 -15.41
N ILE A 610 22.66 31.48 -14.91
CA ILE A 610 22.52 30.23 -14.13
C ILE A 610 21.89 30.48 -12.77
N LEU A 611 22.14 31.65 -12.17
CA LEU A 611 21.50 32.05 -10.92
C LEU A 611 19.98 32.24 -11.10
N SER A 612 19.55 32.85 -12.22
CA SER A 612 18.14 32.99 -12.56
C SER A 612 17.48 31.65 -12.86
N LYS A 613 18.19 30.73 -13.53
CA LYS A 613 17.67 29.35 -13.77
C LYS A 613 17.46 28.58 -12.49
N VAL A 614 18.36 28.60 -11.50
CA VAL A 614 18.17 27.89 -10.23
C VAL A 614 17.06 28.54 -9.39
N ASN A 615 16.89 29.86 -9.49
CA ASN A 615 15.83 30.60 -8.84
C ASN A 615 14.43 30.20 -9.36
N THR A 616 14.28 30.12 -10.68
CA THR A 616 13.07 29.61 -11.34
C THR A 616 12.81 28.15 -10.98
N LEU A 617 13.87 27.32 -10.96
CA LEU A 617 13.79 25.92 -10.56
C LEU A 617 13.24 25.77 -9.14
N ALA A 618 13.67 26.61 -8.18
CA ALA A 618 13.18 26.57 -6.80
C ALA A 618 11.65 26.75 -6.73
N LYS A 619 11.11 27.70 -7.52
CA LYS A 619 9.65 27.89 -7.63
C LYS A 619 8.96 26.69 -8.25
N GLU A 620 9.44 26.22 -9.39
CA GLU A 620 8.85 25.08 -10.10
C GLU A 620 8.90 23.80 -9.28
N MET A 621 10.00 23.54 -8.57
CA MET A 621 10.11 22.42 -7.64
C MET A 621 9.07 22.49 -6.55
N THR A 622 8.92 23.66 -5.90
CA THR A 622 7.94 23.88 -4.84
C THR A 622 6.52 23.65 -5.35
N ASP A 623 6.17 24.22 -6.51
CA ASP A 623 4.83 24.10 -7.11
C ASP A 623 4.47 22.64 -7.44
N ASN A 624 5.43 21.86 -7.97
CA ASN A 624 5.21 20.44 -8.26
C ASN A 624 5.15 19.57 -6.99
N MET A 625 6.02 19.85 -6.01
CA MET A 625 6.02 19.11 -4.73
C MET A 625 4.70 19.33 -3.96
N GLU A 626 4.16 20.56 -3.96
CA GLU A 626 2.85 20.85 -3.31
C GLU A 626 1.68 20.16 -4.02
N LYS A 627 1.82 19.82 -5.29
CA LYS A 627 0.84 19.05 -6.08
C LYS A 627 1.08 17.54 -6.04
N PHE A 628 2.07 17.08 -5.27
CA PHE A 628 2.49 15.68 -5.23
C PHE A 628 3.03 15.11 -6.57
N GLU A 629 3.43 15.97 -7.48
CA GLU A 629 4.04 15.61 -8.78
C GLU A 629 5.55 15.33 -8.63
N LEU A 630 5.90 14.39 -7.74
CA LEU A 630 7.29 14.13 -7.32
C LEU A 630 8.21 13.73 -8.48
N GLY A 631 7.69 12.96 -9.44
CA GLY A 631 8.43 12.53 -10.62
C GLY A 631 8.75 13.69 -11.58
N ILE A 632 7.84 14.66 -11.69
CA ILE A 632 8.07 15.88 -12.49
C ILE A 632 9.10 16.75 -11.80
N ALA A 633 8.95 16.98 -10.50
CA ALA A 633 9.87 17.78 -9.71
C ALA A 633 11.31 17.25 -9.82
N VAL A 634 11.54 15.95 -9.63
CA VAL A 634 12.89 15.39 -9.70
C VAL A 634 13.49 15.48 -11.09
N SER A 635 12.69 15.35 -12.15
CA SER A 635 13.19 15.50 -13.53
C SER A 635 13.73 16.91 -13.77
N LYS A 636 13.05 17.95 -13.24
CA LYS A 636 13.50 19.34 -13.39
C LYS A 636 14.85 19.60 -12.72
N VAL A 637 15.07 19.14 -11.49
CA VAL A 637 16.35 19.31 -10.80
C VAL A 637 17.45 18.44 -11.42
N TYR A 638 17.10 17.25 -11.90
CA TYR A 638 18.01 16.39 -12.64
C TYR A 638 18.54 17.09 -13.92
N ASP A 639 17.62 17.57 -14.77
CA ASP A 639 17.96 18.25 -16.03
C ASP A 639 18.75 19.53 -15.78
N PHE A 640 18.37 20.32 -14.76
CA PHE A 640 19.11 21.50 -14.36
C PHE A 640 20.57 21.18 -13.99
N ILE A 641 20.78 20.20 -13.10
CA ILE A 641 22.13 19.83 -12.65
C ILE A 641 22.93 19.26 -13.82
N TRP A 642 22.34 18.35 -14.58
CA TRP A 642 23.05 17.67 -15.67
C TRP A 642 23.39 18.59 -16.81
N GLU A 643 22.36 19.26 -17.39
CA GLU A 643 22.51 20.04 -18.60
C GLU A 643 22.96 21.48 -18.29
N GLU A 644 22.17 22.25 -17.52
CA GLU A 644 22.39 23.66 -17.34
C GLU A 644 23.67 23.96 -16.55
N PHE A 645 23.80 23.28 -15.39
CA PHE A 645 24.93 23.51 -14.49
C PHE A 645 26.21 22.83 -14.96
N CYS A 646 26.17 21.48 -15.15
CA CYS A 646 27.39 20.74 -15.48
C CYS A 646 27.84 20.89 -16.92
N ASP A 647 26.94 20.75 -17.92
CA ASP A 647 27.32 20.73 -19.34
C ASP A 647 27.50 22.12 -19.93
N TRP A 648 26.82 23.14 -19.36
CA TRP A 648 26.95 24.50 -19.86
C TRP A 648 27.72 25.42 -18.92
N TYR A 649 27.20 25.67 -17.70
CA TYR A 649 27.80 26.73 -16.87
C TYR A 649 29.23 26.40 -16.44
N ILE A 650 29.52 25.18 -15.97
CA ILE A 650 30.88 24.77 -15.60
C ILE A 650 31.82 24.93 -16.79
N GLU A 651 31.41 24.56 -18.02
CA GLU A 651 32.26 24.72 -19.21
C GLU A 651 32.48 26.20 -19.58
N MET A 652 31.46 27.05 -19.43
CA MET A 652 31.57 28.49 -19.69
C MET A 652 32.55 29.20 -18.75
N VAL A 653 32.65 28.77 -17.51
CA VAL A 653 33.52 29.43 -16.52
C VAL A 653 34.95 28.89 -16.48
N LYS A 654 35.23 27.73 -17.06
CA LYS A 654 36.61 27.16 -17.11
C LYS A 654 37.67 28.15 -17.61
N PRO A 655 37.47 28.90 -18.69
CA PRO A 655 38.47 29.89 -19.17
C PRO A 655 38.78 30.94 -18.09
N ARG A 656 37.79 31.39 -17.34
CA ARG A 656 37.94 32.36 -16.24
C ARG A 656 38.70 31.76 -15.06
N LEU A 657 38.41 30.49 -14.70
CA LEU A 657 39.06 29.80 -13.58
C LEU A 657 40.53 29.46 -13.86
N TYR A 658 40.89 29.23 -15.11
CA TYR A 658 42.27 28.90 -15.52
C TYR A 658 43.13 30.11 -15.82
N ASN A 659 42.54 31.30 -15.92
CA ASN A 659 43.26 32.55 -16.08
C ASN A 659 43.41 33.24 -14.72
N ASP A 660 44.63 33.35 -14.23
CA ASP A 660 44.90 33.96 -12.93
C ASP A 660 44.74 35.47 -12.90
N GLU A 661 44.72 36.12 -14.09
CA GLU A 661 44.54 37.56 -14.25
C GLU A 661 43.05 37.94 -14.50
N ASP A 662 42.13 36.98 -14.52
CA ASP A 662 40.72 37.26 -14.79
C ASP A 662 40.01 37.86 -13.56
N GLU A 663 39.66 39.14 -13.66
CA GLU A 663 39.02 39.91 -12.59
C GLU A 663 37.63 39.33 -12.20
N THR A 664 36.99 38.54 -13.07
CA THR A 664 35.67 37.93 -12.84
C THR A 664 35.73 36.54 -12.22
N LYS A 665 36.94 36.04 -11.93
CA LYS A 665 37.17 34.71 -11.34
C LYS A 665 36.42 34.52 -9.99
N ALA A 666 36.49 35.54 -9.12
CA ALA A 666 35.80 35.53 -7.83
C ALA A 666 34.27 35.40 -7.99
N ALA A 667 33.70 36.14 -8.96
CA ALA A 667 32.26 36.04 -9.27
C ALA A 667 31.89 34.65 -9.78
N ALA A 668 32.70 34.02 -10.61
CA ALA A 668 32.48 32.66 -11.10
C ALA A 668 32.50 31.64 -9.94
N LEU A 669 33.46 31.74 -9.01
CA LEU A 669 33.56 30.83 -7.85
C LEU A 669 32.39 31.00 -6.90
N TRP A 670 32.00 32.24 -6.61
CA TRP A 670 30.81 32.53 -5.80
C TRP A 670 29.54 31.92 -6.41
N THR A 671 29.35 32.12 -7.69
CA THR A 671 28.16 31.60 -8.41
C THR A 671 28.15 30.07 -8.45
N LEU A 672 29.31 29.42 -8.73
CA LEU A 672 29.42 27.96 -8.70
C LEU A 672 29.03 27.38 -7.33
N LYS A 673 29.56 27.95 -6.23
CA LYS A 673 29.23 27.51 -4.85
C LYS A 673 27.75 27.74 -4.55
N THR A 674 27.24 28.95 -4.82
CA THR A 674 25.87 29.34 -4.50
C THR A 674 24.87 28.46 -5.25
N VAL A 675 25.03 28.32 -6.56
CA VAL A 675 24.11 27.51 -7.40
C VAL A 675 24.17 26.04 -7.02
N LEU A 676 25.37 25.50 -6.75
CA LEU A 676 25.50 24.11 -6.28
C LEU A 676 24.77 23.89 -4.95
N ILE A 677 24.93 24.77 -3.98
CA ILE A 677 24.23 24.66 -2.70
C ILE A 677 22.71 24.70 -2.86
N GLN A 678 22.19 25.62 -3.69
CA GLN A 678 20.74 25.67 -3.98
C GLN A 678 20.26 24.36 -4.64
N ALA A 679 20.98 23.88 -5.64
CA ALA A 679 20.65 22.64 -6.34
C ALA A 679 20.70 21.41 -5.42
N LEU A 680 21.69 21.34 -4.50
CA LEU A 680 21.77 20.27 -3.49
C LEU A 680 20.58 20.30 -2.54
N LYS A 681 20.15 21.49 -2.07
CA LYS A 681 18.97 21.64 -1.22
C LYS A 681 17.70 21.16 -1.93
N LEU A 682 17.53 21.48 -3.21
CA LEU A 682 16.40 21.03 -4.02
C LEU A 682 16.43 19.52 -4.29
N LEU A 683 17.60 18.93 -4.45
CA LEU A 683 17.79 17.51 -4.70
C LEU A 683 17.72 16.66 -3.41
N HIS A 684 17.99 17.26 -2.24
CA HIS A 684 18.15 16.55 -0.97
C HIS A 684 16.99 15.59 -0.61
N PRO A 685 15.71 15.93 -0.81
CA PRO A 685 14.62 14.98 -0.53
C PRO A 685 14.73 13.66 -1.29
N TYR A 686 15.32 13.69 -2.47
CA TYR A 686 15.45 12.54 -3.36
C TYR A 686 16.73 11.73 -3.13
N MET A 687 17.86 12.43 -2.93
CA MET A 687 19.19 11.84 -2.75
C MET A 687 19.87 12.38 -1.48
N PRO A 688 19.38 11.95 -0.30
CA PRO A 688 19.78 12.59 0.97
C PRO A 688 21.24 12.40 1.33
N PHE A 689 21.87 11.28 0.98
CA PHE A 689 23.22 10.97 1.44
C PHE A 689 24.31 11.75 0.71
N ILE A 690 24.28 11.72 -0.62
CA ILE A 690 25.28 12.46 -1.40
C ILE A 690 25.15 13.97 -1.21
N THR A 691 23.92 14.45 -1.10
CA THR A 691 23.67 15.89 -0.91
C THR A 691 24.15 16.37 0.47
N GLU A 692 23.93 15.61 1.52
CA GLU A 692 24.47 15.89 2.86
C GLU A 692 25.99 15.85 2.87
N GLU A 693 26.58 14.81 2.29
CA GLU A 693 28.05 14.68 2.26
C GLU A 693 28.71 15.86 1.56
N ILE A 694 28.22 16.23 0.39
CA ILE A 694 28.73 17.37 -0.35
C ILE A 694 28.50 18.67 0.42
N PHE A 695 27.29 18.89 0.93
CA PHE A 695 26.91 20.10 1.65
C PHE A 695 27.81 20.37 2.86
N CYS A 696 28.04 19.36 3.69
CA CYS A 696 28.90 19.46 4.86
C CYS A 696 30.38 19.65 4.55
N ASN A 697 30.84 19.43 3.30
CA ASN A 697 32.24 19.61 2.89
C ASN A 697 32.48 20.91 2.14
N ILE A 698 31.46 21.51 1.48
CA ILE A 698 31.61 22.72 0.65
C ILE A 698 31.36 24.02 1.43
N GLN A 699 30.73 23.94 2.58
CA GLN A 699 30.44 25.09 3.45
C GLN A 699 30.56 24.71 4.93
N ASP A 700 30.73 25.69 5.81
CA ASP A 700 30.87 25.54 7.27
C ASP A 700 29.82 26.38 8.04
N GLU A 701 28.86 26.99 7.34
CA GLU A 701 27.84 27.89 7.92
C GLU A 701 26.67 27.15 8.55
N GLU A 702 26.28 26.03 7.97
CA GLU A 702 25.16 25.20 8.41
C GLU A 702 25.66 23.78 8.75
N GLU A 703 25.18 23.21 9.87
CA GLU A 703 25.63 21.90 10.37
C GLU A 703 25.19 20.73 9.51
N SER A 704 24.02 20.84 8.86
CA SER A 704 23.41 19.79 8.06
C SER A 704 22.38 20.36 7.07
N ILE A 705 22.31 19.77 5.88
CA ILE A 705 21.28 20.09 4.91
C ILE A 705 19.88 19.64 5.40
N MET A 706 19.82 18.67 6.31
CA MET A 706 18.58 18.16 6.92
C MET A 706 17.75 19.24 7.62
N ILE A 707 18.43 20.22 8.21
CA ILE A 707 17.84 21.34 8.97
C ILE A 707 17.97 22.67 8.25
N SER A 708 18.46 22.64 7.03
CA SER A 708 18.61 23.80 6.14
C SER A 708 17.25 24.25 5.60
N LYS A 709 17.13 25.56 5.30
CA LYS A 709 15.91 26.09 4.71
C LYS A 709 15.77 25.67 3.24
N TRP A 710 14.54 25.35 2.85
CA TRP A 710 14.17 25.13 1.46
C TRP A 710 14.40 26.39 0.63
N PRO A 711 14.99 26.27 -0.57
CA PRO A 711 15.18 27.41 -1.45
C PRO A 711 13.85 28.06 -1.86
N GLU A 712 13.81 29.37 -1.76
CA GLU A 712 12.64 30.17 -2.16
C GLU A 712 13.01 31.06 -3.36
N TYR A 713 12.03 31.29 -4.24
CA TYR A 713 12.18 32.22 -5.34
C TYR A 713 12.33 33.65 -4.82
N THR A 714 13.25 34.42 -5.41
CA THR A 714 13.43 35.83 -5.13
C THR A 714 13.50 36.66 -6.42
N ASP A 715 12.87 37.83 -6.44
CA ASP A 715 12.90 38.74 -7.60
C ASP A 715 14.32 39.28 -7.84
N GLU A 716 15.17 39.29 -6.81
CA GLU A 716 16.57 39.78 -6.94
C GLU A 716 17.40 38.91 -7.89
N TRP A 717 17.05 37.64 -8.06
CA TRP A 717 17.74 36.70 -8.94
C TRP A 717 16.97 36.44 -10.24
N ASN A 718 16.05 37.31 -10.61
CA ASN A 718 15.32 37.20 -11.87
C ASN A 718 16.01 38.02 -12.96
N PHE A 719 16.72 37.37 -13.87
CA PHE A 719 17.50 37.98 -14.95
C PHE A 719 17.01 37.50 -16.32
N GLU A 720 15.75 37.76 -16.68
CA GLU A 720 15.13 37.31 -17.94
C GLU A 720 15.88 37.68 -19.20
N ALA A 721 16.43 38.90 -19.25
CA ALA A 721 17.21 39.35 -20.42
C ALA A 721 18.48 38.54 -20.60
N ASP A 722 19.18 38.20 -19.52
CA ASP A 722 20.39 37.39 -19.55
C ASP A 722 20.08 35.94 -19.89
N GLU A 723 18.94 35.43 -19.41
CA GLU A 723 18.44 34.10 -19.79
C GLU A 723 18.23 34.01 -21.31
N ALA A 724 17.49 34.95 -21.90
CA ALA A 724 17.21 34.96 -23.32
C ALA A 724 18.50 35.09 -24.17
N ALA A 725 19.48 35.89 -23.71
CA ALA A 725 20.76 36.03 -24.37
C ALA A 725 21.57 34.73 -24.38
N VAL A 726 21.69 34.04 -23.22
CA VAL A 726 22.44 32.77 -23.11
C VAL A 726 21.73 31.64 -23.85
N ASP A 727 20.40 31.57 -23.78
CA ASP A 727 19.61 30.56 -24.51
C ASP A 727 19.77 30.72 -26.03
N THR A 728 19.88 31.96 -26.55
CA THR A 728 20.19 32.23 -27.93
C THR A 728 21.59 31.72 -28.31
N ILE A 729 22.58 31.94 -27.46
CA ILE A 729 23.96 31.43 -27.66
C ILE A 729 23.96 29.90 -27.64
N LYS A 730 23.27 29.28 -26.70
CA LYS A 730 23.15 27.81 -26.61
C LYS A 730 22.51 27.22 -27.88
N ALA A 731 21.44 27.85 -28.38
CA ALA A 731 20.78 27.44 -29.62
C ALA A 731 21.74 27.53 -30.84
N ALA A 732 22.48 28.62 -30.95
CA ALA A 732 23.49 28.80 -32.00
C ALA A 732 24.60 27.73 -31.93
N VAL A 733 25.12 27.45 -30.72
CA VAL A 733 26.17 26.44 -30.53
C VAL A 733 25.62 25.03 -30.87
N ARG A 734 24.37 24.71 -30.45
CA ARG A 734 23.71 23.44 -30.80
C ARG A 734 23.54 23.30 -32.32
N ALA A 735 23.09 24.34 -33.00
CA ALA A 735 22.92 24.34 -34.46
C ALA A 735 24.26 24.11 -35.19
N ILE A 736 25.34 24.79 -34.76
CA ILE A 736 26.68 24.60 -35.31
C ILE A 736 27.19 23.19 -35.09
N ARG A 737 27.03 22.63 -33.88
CA ARG A 737 27.43 21.24 -33.55
C ARG A 737 26.67 20.23 -34.41
N ASN A 738 25.36 20.38 -34.56
CA ASN A 738 24.52 19.50 -35.40
C ASN A 738 24.95 19.58 -36.88
N LEU A 739 25.19 20.79 -37.40
CA LEU A 739 25.67 20.99 -38.78
C LEU A 739 27.02 20.28 -38.99
N ARG A 740 27.95 20.44 -38.05
CA ARG A 740 29.28 19.79 -38.11
C ARG A 740 29.17 18.27 -38.10
N THR A 741 28.30 17.74 -37.25
CA THR A 741 28.03 16.28 -37.16
C THR A 741 27.43 15.77 -38.48
N GLY A 742 26.43 16.46 -39.01
CA GLY A 742 25.82 16.14 -40.31
C GLY A 742 26.79 16.18 -41.49
N MET A 743 27.81 17.02 -41.40
CA MET A 743 28.89 17.17 -42.41
C MET A 743 30.12 16.30 -42.11
N ASN A 744 30.07 15.43 -41.07
CA ASN A 744 31.19 14.60 -40.62
C ASN A 744 32.49 15.41 -40.33
N VAL A 745 32.35 16.62 -39.79
CA VAL A 745 33.48 17.46 -39.38
C VAL A 745 33.85 17.12 -37.93
N PRO A 746 35.02 16.55 -37.67
CA PRO A 746 35.42 16.18 -36.32
C PRO A 746 35.53 17.41 -35.40
N PRO A 747 35.22 17.29 -34.10
CA PRO A 747 35.27 18.40 -33.14
C PRO A 747 36.63 19.09 -33.07
N SER A 748 37.72 18.37 -33.26
CA SER A 748 39.09 18.89 -33.24
C SER A 748 39.44 19.77 -34.45
N ARG A 749 38.69 19.70 -35.54
CA ARG A 749 38.98 20.50 -36.75
C ARG A 749 38.49 21.93 -36.58
N LYS A 750 39.39 22.91 -36.60
CA LYS A 750 39.02 24.33 -36.62
C LYS A 750 38.35 24.70 -37.95
N ALA A 751 37.22 25.38 -37.88
CA ALA A 751 36.45 25.87 -39.03
C ALA A 751 36.06 27.32 -38.78
N LYS A 752 36.01 28.12 -39.85
CA LYS A 752 35.46 29.47 -39.78
C LYS A 752 33.93 29.37 -39.74
N VAL A 753 33.34 30.13 -38.84
CA VAL A 753 31.88 30.27 -38.73
C VAL A 753 31.52 31.69 -39.14
N TYR A 754 30.59 31.82 -40.06
CA TYR A 754 30.03 33.09 -40.47
C TYR A 754 28.63 33.22 -39.94
N VAL A 755 28.37 34.20 -39.08
CA VAL A 755 27.07 34.49 -38.52
C VAL A 755 26.47 35.67 -39.28
N CYS A 756 25.39 35.46 -40.01
CA CYS A 756 24.65 36.52 -40.67
C CYS A 756 23.61 37.09 -39.68
N LEU A 757 23.76 38.35 -39.34
CA LEU A 757 22.85 39.09 -38.46
C LEU A 757 21.72 39.80 -39.22
N LEU A 758 21.73 39.72 -40.56
CA LEU A 758 20.63 40.24 -41.35
C LEU A 758 19.43 39.28 -41.32
N TYR A 759 18.35 39.75 -40.76
CA TYR A 759 17.06 39.07 -40.85
C TYR A 759 16.59 39.15 -42.31
N THR A 760 16.76 38.10 -43.06
CA THR A 760 16.05 37.94 -44.32
C THR A 760 14.76 37.19 -44.07
N SER A 761 13.63 37.80 -44.44
CA SER A 761 12.37 37.06 -44.55
C SER A 761 12.61 35.81 -45.37
N PRO A 762 12.07 34.63 -44.99
CA PRO A 762 12.28 33.42 -45.78
C PRO A 762 11.84 33.68 -47.21
N SER A 763 12.78 33.49 -48.15
CA SER A 763 12.47 33.55 -49.56
C SER A 763 11.51 32.42 -49.91
N PRO A 764 10.46 32.65 -50.72
CA PRO A 764 9.58 31.58 -51.15
C PRO A 764 10.26 30.46 -51.99
N ARG A 765 11.59 30.50 -52.10
CA ARG A 765 12.39 29.55 -52.89
C ARG A 765 13.44 28.75 -52.09
N ASP A 766 13.47 28.87 -50.73
CA ASP A 766 14.36 28.07 -49.88
C ASP A 766 13.60 27.00 -49.15
#